data_fbb4edc1d5a056a3d5c04e155c34fb72
#
_entry.id   fbb4edc1d5a056a3d5c04e155c34fb72
#
_cell.length_a   1.000
_cell.length_b   1.000
_cell.length_c   1.000
_cell.angle_alpha   90.00
_cell.angle_beta   90.00
_cell.angle_gamma   90.00
#
_symmetry.space_group_name_H-M   'P 1'
#
loop_
_entity.id
_entity.type
_entity.pdbx_description
1 polymer ?
#
loop_
_entity_poly.entity_id
_entity_poly.type
_entity_poly.pdbx_seq_one_letter_code
_entity_poly.pdbx_strand_id
1 'polypeptide(L)'
;MNRIQSLSLMALTTALLIGCSSPPAPSVTATDTSSPTSADPTITALGGHQRARGLFLQKSPVGPQGSNLMQLPDLRGPKIPEHRLGTQAITANPNLLALRLLIITAGTSDPSLDAARAMLGQAGVPYDVLDATVTPLTDSALMATDGSGRYQGVVLTNNSLVYQNSSGGYQSALTSVQWTTLWQYEQTFKVRQISMYTYPSFYPEDYGLRYIDGSASGSADVTPVAGQTVTSDLRAGAVIKVRNAYNYPATALPSSQWAAAGLTSVQPILSDAANPSRVFAATSTTTSGRERLALTMAHNQYFLHSQLLGYALVNWVTKGLYLGEYRRYNQVDIDDWFLFGDRYDAATKTISPDSFRMSASDALAFRDQQTAIQNTYDVARNFRFAVAFNGGGANTAAPLSCDPNVVSADPLTSVTKCLSSTFNWVSHTRDHEYMDFLSTAASKTQIAGNQTIASTLGLVRSANGLITGDMSGLGYYNPAGDGPKTNYGLGASNTNFLTAAVTANVRYLASNHSVNGQWDANCATCGIYHPLNPSILLIPRWPTNIFYYATTPNEITTSYNAVYAPGGTLAYWDHALSYAEILDKESDTAISHILSGAAFPHYMHTDNLYQYAPGKSIAADWENALLTKYSKLSTLPMSTLNWDALGQYMALRTGYMKNNVSAVLNVANQEVTITAPSGGSVYATGVDDGPATVYNGRYMTNWDFSPNQSLVVTVR
;
A
#
# COMPACT_ATOMS: atom_id res chain seq x y z
N MET A 1 22.00 -36.54 -8.88
CA MET A 1 21.18 -37.25 -7.87
C MET A 1 21.87 -37.41 -6.50
N ASN A 2 22.94 -36.75 -6.17
CA ASN A 2 23.67 -36.92 -4.90
C ASN A 2 24.15 -35.58 -4.30
N ARG A 3 23.34 -34.57 -4.23
CA ARG A 3 23.72 -33.28 -3.62
C ARG A 3 22.63 -32.60 -2.75
N ILE A 4 21.55 -33.31 -2.43
CA ILE A 4 20.41 -32.74 -1.69
C ILE A 4 20.35 -33.17 -0.21
N GLN A 5 21.24 -34.09 0.23
CA GLN A 5 21.11 -34.69 1.56
C GLN A 5 21.75 -33.96 2.75
N SER A 6 22.39 -32.81 2.56
CA SER A 6 23.06 -32.11 3.68
C SER A 6 22.31 -30.93 4.25
N LEU A 7 21.12 -30.65 3.77
CA LEU A 7 20.35 -29.45 4.07
C LEU A 7 19.55 -29.43 5.39
N SER A 8 19.35 -30.60 6.01
CA SER A 8 18.16 -30.75 6.87
C SER A 8 18.33 -30.36 8.34
N LEU A 9 19.50 -30.29 8.91
CA LEU A 9 19.64 -30.00 10.35
C LEU A 9 20.06 -28.54 10.65
N MET A 10 20.74 -27.91 9.71
CA MET A 10 21.07 -26.48 9.82
C MET A 10 19.92 -25.58 9.34
N ALA A 11 19.01 -26.10 8.50
CA ALA A 11 17.89 -25.35 7.96
C ALA A 11 16.91 -24.85 9.04
N LEU A 12 16.74 -25.54 10.16
CA LEU A 12 15.81 -25.13 11.21
C LEU A 12 16.23 -23.80 11.86
N THR A 13 17.51 -23.61 12.14
CA THR A 13 18.03 -22.33 12.64
C THR A 13 18.14 -21.27 11.55
N THR A 14 18.35 -21.69 10.30
CA THR A 14 18.61 -20.78 9.18
C THR A 14 17.33 -20.39 8.42
N ALA A 15 16.38 -21.32 8.26
CA ALA A 15 15.07 -20.99 7.68
C ALA A 15 14.25 -20.02 8.57
N LEU A 16 14.45 -20.12 9.88
CA LEU A 16 13.91 -19.18 10.87
C LEU A 16 14.51 -17.76 10.74
N LEU A 17 15.73 -17.65 10.17
CA LEU A 17 16.40 -16.38 9.91
C LEU A 17 16.17 -15.84 8.49
N ILE A 18 15.85 -16.69 7.50
CA ILE A 18 15.67 -16.27 6.11
C ILE A 18 14.34 -15.53 5.89
N GLY A 19 13.33 -15.82 6.68
CA GLY A 19 12.08 -15.07 6.66
C GLY A 19 12.14 -13.70 7.31
N CYS A 20 13.13 -13.39 8.14
CA CYS A 20 13.06 -12.26 9.06
C CYS A 20 14.37 -11.59 9.50
N SER A 21 15.56 -11.93 9.00
CA SER A 21 16.78 -11.32 9.50
C SER A 21 17.45 -10.37 8.51
N SER A 22 17.36 -9.07 8.81
CA SER A 22 18.37 -8.10 8.37
C SER A 22 19.58 -8.19 9.31
N PRO A 23 20.81 -8.00 8.81
CA PRO A 23 21.98 -7.91 9.69
C PRO A 23 21.85 -6.72 10.63
N PRO A 24 22.46 -6.75 11.82
CA PRO A 24 22.47 -5.61 12.72
C PRO A 24 23.14 -4.42 12.03
N ALA A 25 22.47 -3.27 12.09
CA ALA A 25 23.03 -2.03 11.63
C ALA A 25 24.32 -1.72 12.41
N PRO A 26 25.34 -1.10 11.77
CA PRO A 26 26.52 -0.65 12.48
C PRO A 26 26.10 0.33 13.57
N SER A 27 26.63 0.14 14.77
CA SER A 27 26.42 1.01 15.91
C SER A 27 26.89 2.43 15.61
N VAL A 28 25.96 3.32 15.36
CA VAL A 28 26.21 4.76 15.39
C VAL A 28 25.93 5.23 16.81
N THR A 29 26.98 5.54 17.52
CA THR A 29 26.89 6.31 18.77
C THR A 29 26.45 7.72 18.41
N ALA A 30 25.18 7.99 18.52
CA ALA A 30 24.65 9.35 18.52
C ALA A 30 24.14 9.67 19.92
N THR A 31 24.86 10.53 20.59
CA THR A 31 24.34 11.29 21.72
C THR A 31 23.42 12.37 21.17
N ASP A 32 22.14 12.08 21.13
CA ASP A 32 21.14 13.13 20.94
C ASP A 32 19.94 12.85 21.82
N THR A 33 19.73 13.75 22.77
CA THR A 33 18.65 13.72 23.75
C THR A 33 17.41 14.45 23.22
N SER A 34 16.96 14.13 22.03
CA SER A 34 15.65 14.50 21.51
C SER A 34 14.76 13.27 21.47
N SER A 35 13.66 13.33 22.18
CA SER A 35 12.69 12.25 22.36
C SER A 35 12.40 11.51 21.07
N PRO A 36 12.57 10.20 21.03
CA PRO A 36 12.13 9.43 19.90
C PRO A 36 10.61 9.38 19.92
N THR A 37 9.99 9.89 18.90
CA THR A 37 8.74 9.30 18.44
C THR A 37 9.04 7.83 18.24
N SER A 38 8.52 6.97 19.07
CA SER A 38 8.87 5.58 19.12
C SER A 38 8.33 4.83 17.89
N ALA A 39 9.04 4.96 16.78
CA ALA A 39 9.11 3.83 15.89
C ALA A 39 10.04 2.84 16.58
N ASP A 40 9.54 1.68 16.97
CA ASP A 40 10.37 0.58 17.44
C ASP A 40 11.51 0.37 16.45
N PRO A 41 12.79 0.50 16.84
CA PRO A 41 13.92 0.37 15.91
C PRO A 41 13.97 -1.00 15.23
N THR A 42 13.38 -2.03 15.80
CA THR A 42 13.16 -3.32 15.17
C THR A 42 12.24 -3.23 13.95
N ILE A 43 11.25 -2.36 13.95
CA ILE A 43 10.30 -2.18 12.86
C ILE A 43 10.95 -1.51 11.65
N THR A 44 11.89 -0.60 11.87
CA THR A 44 12.62 0.08 10.80
C THR A 44 13.63 -0.83 10.10
N ALA A 45 14.18 -1.82 10.81
CA ALA A 45 15.18 -2.77 10.29
C ALA A 45 14.60 -3.90 9.43
N LEU A 46 13.30 -4.15 9.51
CA LEU A 46 12.68 -5.36 8.99
C LEU A 46 11.86 -5.18 7.69
N GLY A 47 11.99 -4.06 6.99
CA GLY A 47 11.32 -3.81 5.73
C GLY A 47 9.81 -3.53 5.85
N GLY A 48 9.14 -3.29 4.70
CA GLY A 48 7.75 -2.85 4.65
C GLY A 48 6.74 -3.82 5.28
N HIS A 49 7.03 -5.11 5.24
CA HIS A 49 6.20 -6.16 5.84
C HIS A 49 6.08 -6.01 7.37
N GLN A 50 7.17 -5.73 8.04
CA GLN A 50 7.17 -5.54 9.50
C GLN A 50 6.78 -4.12 9.93
N ARG A 51 6.95 -3.12 9.07
CA ARG A 51 6.34 -1.81 9.29
C ARG A 51 4.82 -1.94 9.39
N ALA A 52 4.19 -2.66 8.45
CA ALA A 52 2.77 -2.92 8.51
C ALA A 52 2.35 -3.63 9.80
N ARG A 53 3.13 -4.60 10.27
CA ARG A 53 2.91 -5.27 11.56
C ARG A 53 2.92 -4.31 12.74
N GLY A 54 3.95 -3.48 12.86
CA GLY A 54 4.07 -2.53 13.95
C GLY A 54 2.85 -1.62 14.09
N LEU A 55 2.15 -1.37 12.99
CA LEU A 55 0.97 -0.50 12.95
C LEU A 55 -0.28 -1.09 13.59
N PHE A 56 -0.45 -2.38 13.46
CA PHE A 56 -1.60 -3.08 14.02
C PHE A 56 -1.31 -3.63 15.41
N LEU A 57 -0.04 -3.70 15.78
CA LEU A 57 0.46 -4.40 16.95
C LEU A 57 0.98 -3.49 18.05
N GLN A 58 0.80 -2.19 17.95
CA GLN A 58 1.09 -1.32 19.07
C GLN A 58 0.30 -1.79 20.27
N LYS A 59 1.02 -2.44 21.20
CA LYS A 59 0.49 -3.20 22.34
C LYS A 59 -0.30 -2.36 23.32
N SER A 60 -0.12 -1.07 23.27
CA SER A 60 -0.80 -0.14 24.16
C SER A 60 -1.22 1.07 23.38
N PRO A 61 -2.33 1.70 23.75
CA PRO A 61 -2.50 3.10 23.43
C PRO A 61 -1.17 3.76 23.79
N VAL A 62 -0.65 4.56 22.88
CA VAL A 62 0.53 5.36 23.16
C VAL A 62 0.37 5.87 24.56
N GLY A 63 1.29 5.53 25.45
CA GLY A 63 1.20 5.94 26.85
C GLY A 63 1.09 7.46 26.94
N PRO A 64 0.81 8.03 28.12
CA PRO A 64 0.56 9.47 28.27
C PRO A 64 1.55 10.37 27.56
N GLN A 65 2.79 9.92 27.41
CA GLN A 65 3.83 10.67 26.68
C GLN A 65 3.65 10.68 25.18
N GLY A 66 3.23 9.58 24.57
CA GLY A 66 2.97 9.52 23.12
C GLY A 66 1.66 10.21 22.75
N SER A 67 0.64 10.14 23.60
CA SER A 67 -0.60 10.91 23.43
C SER A 67 -0.39 12.41 23.60
N ASN A 68 0.53 12.84 24.46
CA ASN A 68 0.86 14.25 24.65
C ASN A 68 1.53 14.87 23.43
N LEU A 69 2.35 14.11 22.70
CA LEU A 69 2.97 14.59 21.44
C LEU A 69 1.95 14.76 20.31
N MET A 70 0.82 14.07 20.37
CA MET A 70 -0.25 14.13 19.37
C MET A 70 -1.45 14.98 19.82
N GLN A 71 -1.43 15.53 21.03
CA GLN A 71 -2.45 16.42 21.53
C GLN A 71 -2.24 17.83 20.99
N LEU A 72 -3.19 18.33 20.22
CA LEU A 72 -3.18 19.72 19.79
C LEU A 72 -3.52 20.63 20.97
N PRO A 73 -2.75 21.71 21.21
CA PRO A 73 -3.11 22.68 22.21
C PRO A 73 -4.38 23.44 21.81
N ASP A 74 -5.19 23.81 22.78
CA ASP A 74 -6.34 24.67 22.58
C ASP A 74 -5.87 26.12 22.41
N LEU A 75 -5.70 26.55 21.17
CA LEU A 75 -5.40 27.93 20.84
C LEU A 75 -6.71 28.72 20.78
N ARG A 76 -7.20 29.20 21.94
CA ARG A 76 -8.34 30.10 22.00
C ARG A 76 -7.89 31.51 21.65
N GLY A 77 -7.91 31.81 20.36
CA GLY A 77 -7.67 33.15 19.85
C GLY A 77 -8.95 33.84 19.41
N PRO A 78 -8.94 35.15 19.19
CA PRO A 78 -10.06 35.85 18.57
C PRO A 78 -10.30 35.30 17.17
N LYS A 79 -11.56 35.15 16.77
CA LYS A 79 -11.95 34.77 15.41
C LYS A 79 -11.28 35.73 14.42
N ILE A 80 -10.51 35.22 13.49
CA ILE A 80 -9.90 36.02 12.43
C ILE A 80 -10.99 36.26 11.37
N PRO A 81 -11.37 37.52 11.09
CA PRO A 81 -12.38 37.79 10.09
C PRO A 81 -11.94 37.33 8.69
N GLU A 82 -12.82 36.69 7.95
CA GLU A 82 -12.60 36.32 6.54
C GLU A 82 -12.54 37.53 5.59
N HIS A 83 -12.77 38.73 6.09
CA HIS A 83 -13.03 39.91 5.31
C HIS A 83 -11.92 40.92 5.39
N ARG A 84 -10.90 40.80 4.61
CA ARG A 84 -10.26 41.96 3.96
C ARG A 84 -9.25 41.49 2.97
N LEU A 85 -9.57 41.75 1.71
CA LEU A 85 -8.64 41.73 0.62
C LEU A 85 -7.54 42.76 0.90
N GLY A 86 -6.37 42.29 1.31
CA GLY A 86 -5.17 43.08 1.11
C GLY A 86 -4.99 43.32 -0.39
N THR A 87 -4.31 44.37 -0.78
CA THR A 87 -3.97 44.65 -2.17
C THR A 87 -3.08 43.48 -2.66
N GLN A 88 -3.65 42.59 -3.49
CA GLN A 88 -2.90 41.52 -4.11
C GLN A 88 -1.86 42.10 -5.07
N ALA A 89 -0.62 41.72 -4.93
CA ALA A 89 0.44 42.09 -5.85
C ALA A 89 0.28 41.42 -7.22
N ILE A 90 -0.44 40.28 -7.28
CA ILE A 90 -0.73 39.48 -8.47
C ILE A 90 -2.24 39.49 -8.72
N THR A 91 -2.66 39.89 -9.92
CA THR A 91 -4.08 39.81 -10.31
C THR A 91 -4.44 38.37 -10.60
N ALA A 92 -5.38 37.81 -9.84
CA ALA A 92 -5.81 36.44 -9.99
C ALA A 92 -6.53 36.19 -11.32
N ASN A 93 -6.20 35.07 -11.96
CA ASN A 93 -6.93 34.50 -13.09
C ASN A 93 -7.62 33.19 -12.65
N PRO A 94 -8.84 33.24 -12.12
CA PRO A 94 -9.52 32.07 -11.56
C PRO A 94 -9.91 31.01 -12.61
N ASN A 95 -9.73 31.30 -13.89
CA ASN A 95 -10.02 30.35 -14.95
C ASN A 95 -8.87 29.33 -15.17
N LEU A 96 -7.68 29.58 -14.65
CA LEU A 96 -6.52 28.70 -14.83
C LEU A 96 -6.06 28.16 -13.48
N LEU A 97 -6.01 26.84 -13.35
CA LEU A 97 -5.71 26.16 -12.08
C LEU A 97 -4.82 24.93 -12.33
N ALA A 98 -3.64 24.91 -11.71
CA ALA A 98 -2.75 23.77 -11.83
C ALA A 98 -3.30 22.56 -11.03
N LEU A 99 -3.20 21.34 -11.61
CA LEU A 99 -3.63 20.10 -10.96
C LEU A 99 -2.53 19.59 -10.01
N ARG A 100 -2.29 20.36 -8.97
CA ARG A 100 -1.30 20.10 -7.90
C ARG A 100 -1.92 20.47 -6.56
N LEU A 101 -1.51 19.83 -5.46
CA LEU A 101 -1.95 20.17 -4.11
C LEU A 101 -0.85 20.88 -3.32
N LEU A 102 -1.26 21.70 -2.37
CA LEU A 102 -0.35 22.29 -1.39
C LEU A 102 -0.59 21.64 -0.03
N ILE A 103 0.47 21.05 0.55
CA ILE A 103 0.50 20.68 1.96
C ILE A 103 1.12 21.83 2.73
N ILE A 104 0.43 22.34 3.75
CA ILE A 104 0.97 23.33 4.67
C ILE A 104 1.16 22.66 6.03
N THR A 105 2.39 22.73 6.55
CA THR A 105 2.76 22.15 7.83
C THR A 105 3.35 23.19 8.78
N ALA A 106 3.27 22.92 10.07
CA ALA A 106 3.91 23.70 11.14
C ALA A 106 5.18 22.99 11.65
N GLY A 107 6.00 22.50 10.74
CA GLY A 107 7.25 21.79 11.00
C GLY A 107 7.25 20.39 10.38
N THR A 108 8.45 19.87 10.18
CA THR A 108 8.66 18.57 9.50
C THR A 108 8.41 17.35 10.39
N SER A 109 8.25 17.55 11.70
CA SER A 109 7.99 16.48 12.68
C SER A 109 6.50 16.20 12.92
N ASP A 110 5.57 16.89 12.23
CA ASP A 110 4.14 16.63 12.34
C ASP A 110 3.79 15.29 11.67
N PRO A 111 3.28 14.29 12.40
CA PRO A 111 2.95 12.98 11.82
C PRO A 111 1.91 13.04 10.71
N SER A 112 1.04 14.06 10.72
CA SER A 112 0.03 14.26 9.68
C SER A 112 0.65 14.67 8.34
N LEU A 113 1.87 15.22 8.34
CA LEU A 113 2.62 15.50 7.12
C LEU A 113 2.94 14.20 6.36
N ASP A 114 3.42 13.18 7.06
CA ASP A 114 3.72 11.89 6.44
C ASP A 114 2.45 11.16 6.00
N ALA A 115 1.34 11.31 6.74
CA ALA A 115 0.05 10.80 6.31
C ALA A 115 -0.44 11.48 5.01
N ALA A 116 -0.32 12.81 4.91
CA ALA A 116 -0.69 13.56 3.70
C ALA A 116 0.20 13.17 2.51
N ARG A 117 1.52 13.06 2.71
CA ARG A 117 2.47 12.60 1.68
C ARG A 117 2.15 11.18 1.19
N ALA A 118 1.88 10.25 2.12
CA ALA A 118 1.52 8.88 1.77
C ALA A 118 0.22 8.83 0.97
N MET A 119 -0.81 9.53 1.41
CA MET A 119 -2.10 9.62 0.72
C MET A 119 -1.96 10.12 -0.72
N LEU A 120 -1.23 11.20 -0.93
CA LEU A 120 -1.02 11.79 -2.26
C LEU A 120 -0.07 10.93 -3.12
N GLY A 121 1.01 10.39 -2.53
CA GLY A 121 1.94 9.49 -3.19
C GLY A 121 1.30 8.19 -3.65
N GLN A 122 0.38 7.61 -2.87
CA GLN A 122 -0.39 6.43 -3.27
C GLN A 122 -1.24 6.69 -4.54
N ALA A 123 -1.81 7.87 -4.66
CA ALA A 123 -2.57 8.25 -5.84
C ALA A 123 -1.67 8.80 -6.98
N GLY A 124 -0.42 9.15 -6.68
CA GLY A 124 0.48 9.82 -7.62
C GLY A 124 0.08 11.27 -7.89
N VAL A 125 -0.64 11.91 -6.98
CA VAL A 125 -1.03 13.32 -7.12
C VAL A 125 0.19 14.21 -6.87
N PRO A 126 0.56 15.11 -7.79
CA PRO A 126 1.62 16.08 -7.57
C PRO A 126 1.29 17.03 -6.42
N TYR A 127 2.26 17.29 -5.56
CA TYR A 127 2.09 18.23 -4.44
C TYR A 127 3.39 18.97 -4.12
N ASP A 128 3.24 20.10 -3.45
CA ASP A 128 4.33 20.81 -2.80
C ASP A 128 4.08 20.86 -1.29
N VAL A 129 5.16 21.02 -0.51
CA VAL A 129 5.10 21.17 0.94
C VAL A 129 5.64 22.55 1.32
N LEU A 130 4.84 23.31 2.07
CA LEU A 130 5.24 24.57 2.66
C LEU A 130 5.33 24.40 4.18
N ASP A 131 6.54 24.43 4.72
CA ASP A 131 6.74 24.55 6.16
C ASP A 131 6.59 26.01 6.55
N ALA A 132 5.45 26.33 7.16
CA ALA A 132 5.08 27.69 7.53
C ALA A 132 5.91 28.25 8.70
N THR A 133 6.70 27.42 9.40
CA THR A 133 7.62 27.88 10.45
C THR A 133 8.87 28.55 9.88
N VAL A 134 9.20 28.26 8.63
CA VAL A 134 10.42 28.76 7.96
C VAL A 134 10.14 29.54 6.67
N THR A 135 9.01 29.27 6.01
CA THR A 135 8.67 29.90 4.72
C THR A 135 7.34 30.61 4.84
N PRO A 136 7.29 31.94 4.66
CA PRO A 136 6.05 32.69 4.74
C PRO A 136 5.12 32.36 3.57
N LEU A 137 3.82 32.22 3.85
CA LEU A 137 2.80 32.07 2.82
C LEU A 137 2.51 33.44 2.18
N THR A 138 2.71 33.55 0.88
CA THR A 138 2.52 34.79 0.10
C THR A 138 1.64 34.54 -1.12
N ASP A 139 1.15 35.60 -1.76
CA ASP A 139 0.41 35.49 -3.03
C ASP A 139 1.24 34.77 -4.11
N SER A 140 2.54 35.04 -4.21
CA SER A 140 3.45 34.40 -5.17
C SER A 140 3.71 32.92 -4.87
N ALA A 141 3.52 32.46 -3.61
CA ALA A 141 3.54 31.06 -3.29
C ALA A 141 2.29 30.33 -3.80
N LEU A 142 1.14 31.02 -3.88
CA LEU A 142 -0.15 30.46 -4.25
C LEU A 142 -0.51 30.66 -5.73
N MET A 143 -0.03 31.72 -6.36
CA MET A 143 -0.32 32.08 -7.74
C MET A 143 0.96 32.21 -8.58
N ALA A 144 0.84 31.90 -9.86
CA ALA A 144 1.89 32.19 -10.84
C ALA A 144 1.85 33.66 -11.28
N THR A 145 2.85 34.11 -12.01
CA THR A 145 2.96 35.52 -12.46
C THR A 145 1.85 35.95 -13.42
N ASP A 146 1.23 35.01 -14.12
CA ASP A 146 0.05 35.22 -14.97
C ASP A 146 -1.30 35.21 -14.20
N GLY A 147 -1.23 35.09 -12.89
CA GLY A 147 -2.38 35.05 -12.02
C GLY A 147 -3.05 33.69 -11.89
N SER A 148 -2.59 32.65 -12.57
CA SER A 148 -3.13 31.30 -12.46
C SER A 148 -2.88 30.70 -11.06
N GLY A 149 -3.83 29.90 -10.56
CA GLY A 149 -3.68 29.18 -9.29
C GLY A 149 -2.69 28.02 -9.41
N ARG A 150 -1.74 27.96 -8.48
CA ARG A 150 -0.74 26.89 -8.44
C ARG A 150 -1.28 25.58 -7.87
N TYR A 151 -2.39 25.62 -7.12
CA TYR A 151 -2.90 24.48 -6.37
C TYR A 151 -4.42 24.35 -6.44
N GLN A 152 -4.89 23.18 -6.84
CA GLN A 152 -6.32 22.84 -6.92
C GLN A 152 -6.93 22.47 -5.56
N GLY A 153 -6.13 22.38 -4.50
CA GLY A 153 -6.58 22.08 -3.15
C GLY A 153 -5.45 22.26 -2.14
N VAL A 154 -5.84 22.38 -0.87
CA VAL A 154 -4.95 22.62 0.25
C VAL A 154 -5.14 21.53 1.31
N VAL A 155 -4.04 21.04 1.88
CA VAL A 155 -4.02 20.09 2.98
C VAL A 155 -3.24 20.71 4.13
N LEU A 156 -3.91 21.02 5.23
CA LEU A 156 -3.28 21.45 6.48
C LEU A 156 -2.97 20.23 7.33
N THR A 157 -1.77 20.14 7.88
CA THR A 157 -1.41 19.05 8.79
C THR A 157 -2.21 19.10 10.08
N ASN A 158 -2.50 20.31 10.58
CA ASN A 158 -3.51 20.54 11.64
C ASN A 158 -4.22 21.87 11.41
N ASN A 159 -5.43 22.03 11.98
CA ASN A 159 -6.33 23.14 11.68
C ASN A 159 -5.78 24.54 12.03
N SER A 160 -4.88 24.65 12.98
CA SER A 160 -4.31 25.92 13.42
C SER A 160 -2.84 26.08 13.04
N LEU A 161 -2.24 25.06 12.38
CA LEU A 161 -0.82 25.00 12.07
C LEU A 161 0.03 25.33 13.31
N VAL A 162 -0.36 24.71 14.42
CA VAL A 162 0.24 25.00 15.73
C VAL A 162 1.60 24.34 15.84
N TYR A 163 2.55 25.10 16.40
CA TYR A 163 3.86 24.60 16.81
C TYR A 163 4.31 25.23 18.13
N GLN A 164 5.26 24.60 18.77
CA GLN A 164 5.89 25.15 19.98
C GLN A 164 7.06 26.04 19.59
N ASN A 165 7.02 27.30 19.97
CA ASN A 165 8.09 28.24 19.70
C ASN A 165 9.30 28.05 20.65
N SER A 166 10.40 28.76 20.41
CA SER A 166 11.63 28.65 21.20
C SER A 166 11.48 28.99 22.69
N SER A 167 10.40 29.70 23.06
CA SER A 167 10.06 30.03 24.45
C SER A 167 9.18 28.98 25.12
N GLY A 168 8.86 27.89 24.43
CA GLY A 168 7.98 26.83 24.92
C GLY A 168 6.46 27.12 24.80
N GLY A 169 6.09 28.29 24.29
CA GLY A 169 4.70 28.67 24.03
C GLY A 169 4.19 28.12 22.71
N TYR A 170 2.89 27.83 22.63
CA TYR A 170 2.25 27.38 21.40
C TYR A 170 1.67 28.56 20.62
N GLN A 171 1.87 28.53 19.30
CA GLN A 171 1.32 29.55 18.39
C GLN A 171 1.06 28.97 17.00
N SER A 172 0.27 29.67 16.18
CA SER A 172 0.11 29.35 14.77
C SER A 172 1.34 29.72 13.97
N ALA A 173 1.74 28.88 13.02
CA ALA A 173 2.82 29.18 12.08
C ALA A 173 2.44 30.23 11.03
N LEU A 174 1.13 30.43 10.77
CA LEU A 174 0.66 31.51 9.93
C LEU A 174 0.19 32.71 10.76
N THR A 175 0.59 33.90 10.34
CA THR A 175 0.06 35.17 10.86
C THR A 175 -1.38 35.38 10.39
N SER A 176 -2.11 36.31 11.00
CA SER A 176 -3.48 36.68 10.58
C SER A 176 -3.54 37.12 9.12
N VAL A 177 -2.52 37.81 8.62
CA VAL A 177 -2.43 38.22 7.22
C VAL A 177 -2.27 37.00 6.31
N GLN A 178 -1.42 36.05 6.67
CA GLN A 178 -1.18 34.83 5.89
C GLN A 178 -2.42 33.92 5.88
N TRP A 179 -3.14 33.80 7.00
CA TRP A 179 -4.44 33.12 7.04
C TRP A 179 -5.44 33.78 6.08
N THR A 180 -5.51 35.11 6.07
CA THR A 180 -6.37 35.86 5.15
C THR A 180 -5.96 35.60 3.68
N THR A 181 -4.69 35.63 3.36
CA THR A 181 -4.16 35.30 2.03
C THR A 181 -4.58 33.89 1.58
N LEU A 182 -4.45 32.89 2.46
CA LEU A 182 -4.91 31.54 2.17
C LEU A 182 -6.40 31.46 1.88
N TRP A 183 -7.23 32.04 2.73
CA TRP A 183 -8.69 32.03 2.59
C TRP A 183 -9.16 32.75 1.34
N GLN A 184 -8.50 33.85 0.95
CA GLN A 184 -8.78 34.58 -0.29
C GLN A 184 -8.45 33.72 -1.52
N TYR A 185 -7.33 33.01 -1.50
CA TYR A 185 -6.96 32.06 -2.55
C TYR A 185 -8.03 30.97 -2.69
N GLU A 186 -8.39 30.32 -1.61
CA GLU A 186 -9.40 29.27 -1.58
C GLU A 186 -10.76 29.74 -2.12
N GLN A 187 -11.17 30.97 -1.75
CA GLN A 187 -12.40 31.58 -2.23
C GLN A 187 -12.33 31.92 -3.73
N THR A 188 -11.22 32.51 -4.18
CA THR A 188 -11.05 33.02 -5.55
C THR A 188 -11.00 31.83 -6.54
N PHE A 189 -10.22 30.81 -6.24
CA PHE A 189 -10.06 29.64 -7.10
C PHE A 189 -11.07 28.53 -6.79
N LYS A 190 -11.94 28.71 -5.80
CA LYS A 190 -12.94 27.72 -5.34
C LYS A 190 -12.31 26.37 -5.03
N VAL A 191 -11.13 26.37 -4.43
CA VAL A 191 -10.43 25.15 -4.04
C VAL A 191 -10.84 24.70 -2.65
N ARG A 192 -10.70 23.39 -2.38
CA ARG A 192 -11.08 22.76 -1.12
C ARG A 192 -9.91 22.67 -0.17
N GLN A 193 -10.20 22.73 1.13
CA GLN A 193 -9.22 22.57 2.20
C GLN A 193 -9.52 21.34 3.05
N ILE A 194 -8.50 20.52 3.32
CA ILE A 194 -8.55 19.46 4.34
C ILE A 194 -7.70 19.90 5.53
N SER A 195 -8.25 19.75 6.75
CA SER A 195 -7.45 19.71 7.98
C SER A 195 -7.30 18.26 8.43
N MET A 196 -6.07 17.72 8.34
CA MET A 196 -5.79 16.33 8.67
C MET A 196 -5.95 16.05 10.17
N TYR A 197 -5.73 17.05 11.02
CA TYR A 197 -5.93 16.94 12.45
C TYR A 197 -6.52 18.23 13.00
N THR A 198 -7.72 18.17 13.54
CA THR A 198 -8.49 19.34 13.96
C THR A 198 -8.79 19.27 15.46
N TYR A 199 -8.36 20.28 16.21
CA TYR A 199 -8.94 20.58 17.52
C TYR A 199 -10.27 21.31 17.30
N PRO A 200 -11.42 20.79 17.78
CA PRO A 200 -12.75 21.35 17.49
C PRO A 200 -13.01 22.67 18.23
N SER A 201 -12.47 23.78 17.72
CA SER A 201 -12.66 25.14 18.22
C SER A 201 -13.02 26.07 17.07
N PHE A 202 -13.05 27.36 17.36
CA PHE A 202 -13.31 28.40 16.36
C PHE A 202 -12.04 29.15 15.92
N TYR A 203 -10.86 28.71 16.38
CA TYR A 203 -9.57 29.29 16.00
C TYR A 203 -8.79 28.37 15.06
N PRO A 204 -8.10 28.86 14.01
CA PRO A 204 -8.18 30.24 13.46
C PRO A 204 -9.48 30.47 12.71
N GLU A 205 -10.21 29.43 12.34
CA GLU A 205 -11.50 29.45 11.70
C GLU A 205 -12.43 28.36 12.26
N ASP A 206 -13.73 28.58 12.10
CA ASP A 206 -14.75 27.70 12.65
C ASP A 206 -15.19 26.66 11.63
N TYR A 207 -14.86 25.38 11.87
CA TYR A 207 -15.33 24.25 11.07
C TYR A 207 -16.75 23.77 11.43
N GLY A 208 -17.40 24.43 12.40
CA GLY A 208 -18.70 24.02 12.86
C GLY A 208 -18.69 22.82 13.80
N LEU A 209 -17.56 22.54 14.41
CA LEU A 209 -17.38 21.46 15.39
C LEU A 209 -17.08 22.02 16.79
N ARG A 210 -17.65 21.39 17.81
CA ARG A 210 -17.42 21.75 19.22
C ARG A 210 -16.92 20.54 19.99
N TYR A 211 -15.80 20.71 20.64
CA TYR A 211 -15.20 19.66 21.47
C TYR A 211 -16.16 19.25 22.61
N ILE A 212 -16.21 17.96 22.88
CA ILE A 212 -16.93 17.41 24.03
C ILE A 212 -15.92 17.26 25.17
N ASP A 213 -15.99 18.11 26.17
CA ASP A 213 -15.03 18.17 27.27
C ASP A 213 -14.84 16.80 27.95
N GLY A 214 -13.57 16.47 28.20
CA GLY A 214 -13.18 15.20 28.84
C GLY A 214 -13.35 13.94 27.98
N SER A 215 -13.71 14.07 26.70
CA SER A 215 -13.96 12.92 25.82
C SER A 215 -12.75 12.49 24.96
N ALA A 216 -11.69 13.27 24.97
CA ALA A 216 -10.49 12.94 24.19
C ALA A 216 -9.88 11.60 24.65
N SER A 217 -9.43 10.79 23.71
CA SER A 217 -8.82 9.49 23.98
C SER A 217 -7.80 9.08 22.92
N GLY A 218 -7.07 7.99 23.17
CA GLY A 218 -6.15 7.38 22.18
C GLY A 218 -6.81 6.38 21.26
N SER A 219 -8.12 6.14 21.40
CA SER A 219 -8.86 5.16 20.59
C SER A 219 -10.31 5.56 20.39
N ALA A 220 -10.87 5.18 19.23
CA ALA A 220 -12.29 5.31 18.93
C ALA A 220 -12.70 4.22 17.92
N ASP A 221 -13.98 3.90 17.89
CA ASP A 221 -14.58 3.13 16.81
C ASP A 221 -15.50 4.08 16.03
N VAL A 222 -15.13 4.36 14.77
CA VAL A 222 -15.85 5.33 13.94
C VAL A 222 -16.56 4.65 12.78
N THR A 223 -17.66 5.24 12.34
CA THR A 223 -18.45 4.72 11.21
C THR A 223 -18.78 5.85 10.21
N PRO A 224 -18.84 5.54 8.90
CA PRO A 224 -19.34 6.49 7.91
C PRO A 224 -20.78 6.88 8.20
N VAL A 225 -21.08 8.16 8.11
CA VAL A 225 -22.47 8.65 8.21
C VAL A 225 -23.21 8.28 6.91
N ALA A 226 -24.39 7.69 7.06
CA ALA A 226 -25.17 7.22 5.92
C ALA A 226 -25.53 8.36 4.94
N GLY A 227 -25.47 8.08 3.64
CA GLY A 227 -25.85 9.02 2.58
C GLY A 227 -24.79 10.07 2.23
N GLN A 228 -23.61 10.00 2.85
CA GLN A 228 -22.52 10.92 2.52
C GLN A 228 -21.73 10.44 1.28
N THR A 229 -21.59 11.32 0.28
CA THR A 229 -20.86 11.02 -0.96
C THR A 229 -19.34 10.98 -0.75
N VAL A 230 -18.82 11.70 0.24
CA VAL A 230 -17.39 11.76 0.57
C VAL A 230 -16.83 10.38 0.93
N THR A 231 -17.62 9.60 1.65
CA THR A 231 -17.25 8.27 2.16
C THR A 231 -17.96 7.13 1.43
N SER A 232 -18.40 7.35 0.18
CA SER A 232 -19.13 6.34 -0.60
C SER A 232 -18.31 5.10 -0.98
N ASP A 233 -16.99 5.18 -0.88
CA ASP A 233 -16.05 4.06 -1.04
C ASP A 233 -15.94 3.19 0.21
N LEU A 234 -16.49 3.63 1.33
CA LEU A 234 -16.56 2.84 2.55
C LEU A 234 -17.85 2.05 2.60
N ARG A 235 -17.80 0.87 3.19
CA ARG A 235 -18.98 0.03 3.38
C ARG A 235 -19.95 0.67 4.37
N ALA A 236 -21.22 0.70 4.03
CA ALA A 236 -22.26 1.17 4.96
C ALA A 236 -22.22 0.37 6.26
N GLY A 237 -22.15 1.06 7.40
CA GLY A 237 -22.03 0.44 8.71
C GLY A 237 -20.62 -0.11 9.03
N ALA A 238 -19.61 0.19 8.19
CA ALA A 238 -18.23 -0.15 8.52
C ALA A 238 -17.83 0.43 9.87
N VAL A 239 -17.16 -0.39 10.70
CA VAL A 239 -16.55 0.08 11.95
C VAL A 239 -15.04 0.18 11.73
N ILE A 240 -14.56 1.42 11.63
CA ILE A 240 -13.16 1.74 11.44
C ILE A 240 -12.54 1.91 12.82
N LYS A 241 -11.59 1.05 13.15
CA LYS A 241 -10.89 1.10 14.44
C LYS A 241 -9.78 2.14 14.40
N VAL A 242 -10.00 3.27 15.06
CA VAL A 242 -8.96 4.26 15.35
C VAL A 242 -8.23 3.78 16.60
N ARG A 243 -6.93 3.52 16.50
CA ARG A 243 -6.10 3.01 17.61
C ARG A 243 -4.78 3.76 17.64
N ASN A 244 -4.28 4.01 18.86
CA ASN A 244 -3.02 4.72 19.08
C ASN A 244 -2.99 6.12 18.44
N ALA A 245 -4.15 6.72 18.24
CA ALA A 245 -4.33 8.02 17.61
C ALA A 245 -5.20 8.90 18.50
N TYR A 246 -4.59 9.96 19.03
CA TYR A 246 -5.32 10.92 19.86
C TYR A 246 -6.47 11.52 19.05
N ASN A 247 -7.65 11.61 19.65
CA ASN A 247 -8.85 12.07 18.97
C ASN A 247 -9.71 12.95 19.87
N TYR A 248 -10.46 13.86 19.22
CA TYR A 248 -11.35 14.80 19.87
C TYR A 248 -12.79 14.58 19.37
N PRO A 249 -13.58 13.75 20.08
CA PRO A 249 -15.01 13.67 19.78
C PRO A 249 -15.65 15.05 19.86
N ALA A 250 -16.45 15.39 18.87
CA ALA A 250 -17.08 16.70 18.75
C ALA A 250 -18.59 16.60 18.52
N THR A 251 -19.30 17.66 18.77
CA THR A 251 -20.67 17.86 18.27
C THR A 251 -20.65 18.80 17.08
N ALA A 252 -21.45 18.51 16.06
CA ALA A 252 -21.67 19.44 14.96
C ALA A 252 -22.62 20.57 15.39
N LEU A 253 -22.32 21.80 14.97
CA LEU A 253 -23.20 22.94 15.20
C LEU A 253 -24.57 22.71 14.54
N PRO A 254 -25.66 22.95 15.24
CA PRO A 254 -26.99 22.94 14.64
C PRO A 254 -27.16 24.08 13.63
N SER A 255 -28.00 23.88 12.63
CA SER A 255 -28.20 24.85 11.55
C SER A 255 -28.62 26.26 12.02
N SER A 256 -29.31 26.36 13.15
CA SER A 256 -29.66 27.63 13.79
C SER A 256 -28.46 28.48 14.24
N GLN A 257 -27.28 27.89 14.36
CA GLN A 257 -26.05 28.57 14.78
C GLN A 257 -25.07 28.81 13.63
N TRP A 258 -25.30 28.28 12.43
CA TRP A 258 -24.38 28.39 11.31
C TRP A 258 -24.08 29.81 10.90
N ALA A 259 -25.13 30.64 10.72
CA ALA A 259 -24.95 32.04 10.30
C ALA A 259 -24.08 32.84 11.28
N ALA A 260 -24.27 32.65 12.59
CA ALA A 260 -23.44 33.29 13.62
C ALA A 260 -21.98 32.80 13.59
N ALA A 261 -21.73 31.57 13.14
CA ALA A 261 -20.40 31.00 12.97
C ALA A 261 -19.77 31.31 11.60
N GLY A 262 -20.46 32.08 10.72
CA GLY A 262 -20.01 32.35 9.36
C GLY A 262 -20.10 31.14 8.43
N LEU A 263 -21.07 30.26 8.67
CA LEU A 263 -21.24 28.98 7.95
C LEU A 263 -22.60 28.97 7.22
N THR A 264 -22.64 28.20 6.13
CA THR A 264 -23.88 27.86 5.39
C THR A 264 -24.24 26.39 5.52
N SER A 265 -23.23 25.52 5.84
CA SER A 265 -23.47 24.10 6.07
C SER A 265 -22.42 23.49 7.00
N VAL A 266 -22.84 22.47 7.75
CA VAL A 266 -21.96 21.52 8.48
C VAL A 266 -22.55 20.14 8.26
N GLN A 267 -21.74 19.22 7.70
CA GLN A 267 -22.17 17.85 7.38
C GLN A 267 -21.23 16.84 8.03
N PRO A 268 -21.63 16.16 9.11
CA PRO A 268 -20.87 15.02 9.63
C PRO A 268 -20.66 13.95 8.55
N ILE A 269 -19.44 13.42 8.44
CA ILE A 269 -19.08 12.35 7.51
C ILE A 269 -18.59 11.08 8.22
N LEU A 270 -18.02 11.23 9.42
CA LEU A 270 -17.68 10.12 10.32
C LEU A 270 -18.22 10.42 11.71
N SER A 271 -18.82 9.41 12.34
CA SER A 271 -19.33 9.49 13.71
C SER A 271 -18.89 8.30 14.55
N ASP A 272 -19.04 8.39 15.86
CA ASP A 272 -18.83 7.27 16.78
C ASP A 272 -19.82 6.15 16.45
N ALA A 273 -19.33 4.90 16.38
CA ALA A 273 -20.14 3.76 16.01
C ALA A 273 -21.24 3.44 17.07
N ALA A 274 -20.99 3.77 18.33
CA ALA A 274 -21.93 3.54 19.43
C ALA A 274 -22.80 4.77 19.74
N ASN A 275 -22.33 5.99 19.38
CA ASN A 275 -23.04 7.24 19.65
C ASN A 275 -22.93 8.21 18.47
N PRO A 276 -23.87 8.18 17.50
CA PRO A 276 -23.80 8.99 16.29
C PRO A 276 -23.79 10.51 16.51
N SER A 277 -24.12 11.01 17.71
CA SER A 277 -24.00 12.44 18.03
C SER A 277 -22.56 12.91 18.22
N ARG A 278 -21.61 11.98 18.39
CA ARG A 278 -20.18 12.26 18.46
C ARG A 278 -19.59 12.19 17.05
N VAL A 279 -19.06 13.31 16.59
CA VAL A 279 -18.54 13.48 15.23
C VAL A 279 -17.01 13.46 15.27
N PHE A 280 -16.38 12.74 14.32
CA PHE A 280 -14.94 12.64 14.14
C PHE A 280 -14.46 13.25 12.83
N ALA A 281 -15.36 13.45 11.88
CA ALA A 281 -15.06 14.20 10.67
C ALA A 281 -16.32 14.88 10.13
N ALA A 282 -16.15 16.09 9.60
CA ALA A 282 -17.23 16.81 8.97
C ALA A 282 -16.72 17.66 7.80
N THR A 283 -17.57 17.86 6.79
CA THR A 283 -17.41 18.96 5.84
C THR A 283 -18.17 20.18 6.32
N SER A 284 -17.68 21.36 5.96
CA SER A 284 -18.36 22.63 6.22
C SER A 284 -18.16 23.60 5.06
N THR A 285 -19.15 24.49 4.85
CA THR A 285 -19.07 25.56 3.88
C THR A 285 -19.24 26.90 4.60
N THR A 286 -18.35 27.85 4.30
CA THR A 286 -18.47 29.22 4.87
C THR A 286 -19.49 30.04 4.11
N THR A 287 -19.89 31.19 4.67
CA THR A 287 -20.71 32.18 3.98
C THR A 287 -20.01 32.78 2.76
N SER A 288 -18.67 32.72 2.68
CA SER A 288 -17.91 33.13 1.50
C SER A 288 -17.79 32.01 0.44
N GLY A 289 -18.37 30.82 0.68
CA GLY A 289 -18.41 29.73 -0.26
C GLY A 289 -17.18 28.78 -0.22
N ARG A 290 -16.28 28.93 0.76
CA ARG A 290 -15.14 28.02 0.94
C ARG A 290 -15.63 26.67 1.48
N GLU A 291 -15.19 25.56 0.86
CA GLU A 291 -15.50 24.20 1.27
C GLU A 291 -14.32 23.61 2.03
N ARG A 292 -14.55 23.08 3.23
CA ARG A 292 -13.51 22.54 4.11
C ARG A 292 -13.94 21.20 4.68
N LEU A 293 -12.94 20.34 4.95
CA LEU A 293 -13.10 19.07 5.61
C LEU A 293 -12.17 19.01 6.83
N ALA A 294 -12.72 18.68 7.98
CA ALA A 294 -11.98 18.56 9.23
C ALA A 294 -12.03 17.11 9.74
N LEU A 295 -10.86 16.56 10.11
CA LEU A 295 -10.71 15.30 10.79
C LEU A 295 -10.23 15.58 12.23
N THR A 296 -10.91 15.01 13.24
CA THR A 296 -10.61 15.30 14.66
C THR A 296 -9.77 14.21 15.33
N MET A 297 -9.18 13.32 14.54
CA MET A 297 -8.29 12.25 14.99
C MET A 297 -6.92 12.43 14.35
N ALA A 298 -5.87 12.06 15.09
CA ALA A 298 -4.50 12.13 14.62
C ALA A 298 -4.26 11.13 13.49
N HIS A 299 -3.39 11.51 12.56
CA HIS A 299 -3.03 10.71 11.39
C HIS A 299 -1.51 10.48 11.33
N ASN A 300 -1.11 9.32 10.83
CA ASN A 300 0.21 9.04 10.31
C ASN A 300 0.09 8.10 9.10
N GLN A 301 1.19 7.91 8.36
CA GLN A 301 1.20 7.08 7.13
C GLN A 301 0.84 5.61 7.36
N TYR A 302 0.81 5.17 8.59
CA TYR A 302 0.65 3.78 8.97
C TYR A 302 -0.73 3.46 9.57
N PHE A 303 -1.44 4.39 10.11
CA PHE A 303 -2.75 4.11 10.71
C PHE A 303 -3.76 3.59 9.69
N LEU A 304 -4.47 2.53 10.05
CA LEU A 304 -5.52 1.94 9.21
C LEU A 304 -6.53 2.99 8.73
N HIS A 305 -7.02 3.85 9.64
CA HIS A 305 -7.97 4.88 9.29
C HIS A 305 -7.38 5.93 8.34
N SER A 306 -6.08 6.26 8.45
CA SER A 306 -5.42 7.18 7.51
C SER A 306 -5.35 6.61 6.10
N GLN A 307 -4.94 5.34 5.99
CA GLN A 307 -4.81 4.64 4.71
C GLN A 307 -6.18 4.37 4.06
N LEU A 308 -7.17 4.01 4.88
CA LEU A 308 -8.53 3.71 4.40
C LEU A 308 -9.24 4.97 3.86
N LEU A 309 -9.09 6.10 4.54
CA LEU A 309 -9.70 7.37 4.13
C LEU A 309 -8.99 8.03 2.93
N GLY A 310 -7.78 7.61 2.57
CA GLY A 310 -6.97 8.25 1.55
C GLY A 310 -7.68 8.46 0.21
N TYR A 311 -8.41 7.44 -0.28
CA TYR A 311 -9.19 7.55 -1.53
C TYR A 311 -10.27 8.63 -1.42
N ALA A 312 -11.06 8.62 -0.36
CA ALA A 312 -12.12 9.59 -0.12
C ALA A 312 -11.58 11.02 -0.06
N LEU A 313 -10.48 11.22 0.69
CA LEU A 313 -9.87 12.54 0.88
C LEU A 313 -9.28 13.09 -0.41
N VAL A 314 -8.55 12.27 -1.19
CA VAL A 314 -7.99 12.68 -2.50
C VAL A 314 -9.13 13.09 -3.44
N ASN A 315 -10.14 12.23 -3.60
CA ASN A 315 -11.28 12.55 -4.47
C ASN A 315 -12.04 13.79 -4.03
N TRP A 316 -12.19 14.00 -2.73
CA TRP A 316 -12.90 15.17 -2.23
C TRP A 316 -12.11 16.45 -2.48
N VAL A 317 -10.81 16.50 -2.12
CA VAL A 317 -10.03 17.74 -2.23
C VAL A 317 -9.75 18.14 -3.68
N THR A 318 -9.67 17.17 -4.59
CA THR A 318 -9.45 17.39 -6.03
C THR A 318 -10.75 17.48 -6.84
N LYS A 319 -11.90 17.33 -6.19
CA LYS A 319 -13.22 17.20 -6.85
C LYS A 319 -13.27 16.06 -7.86
N GLY A 320 -12.38 15.05 -7.69
CA GLY A 320 -12.28 13.87 -8.54
C GLY A 320 -11.52 14.07 -9.84
N LEU A 321 -10.87 15.21 -10.05
CA LEU A 321 -9.99 15.49 -11.19
C LEU A 321 -8.57 15.70 -10.70
N TYR A 322 -7.62 14.83 -11.11
CA TYR A 322 -6.22 14.95 -10.70
C TYR A 322 -5.27 14.16 -11.62
N LEU A 323 -4.01 14.56 -11.66
CA LEU A 323 -2.94 13.74 -12.19
C LEU A 323 -2.68 12.57 -11.23
N GLY A 324 -2.57 11.36 -11.79
CA GLY A 324 -2.41 10.14 -11.02
C GLY A 324 -3.61 9.20 -11.13
N GLU A 325 -3.50 8.05 -10.47
CA GLU A 325 -4.58 7.08 -10.35
C GLU A 325 -4.63 6.49 -8.94
N TYR A 326 -5.78 5.98 -8.55
CA TYR A 326 -5.98 5.34 -7.27
C TYR A 326 -6.75 4.04 -7.45
N ARG A 327 -6.06 2.91 -7.33
CA ARG A 327 -6.64 1.56 -7.40
C ARG A 327 -6.21 0.73 -6.21
N ARG A 328 -6.98 -0.30 -5.93
CA ARG A 328 -6.61 -1.35 -4.98
C ARG A 328 -6.21 -2.60 -5.74
N TYR A 329 -5.12 -3.23 -5.30
CA TYR A 329 -4.60 -4.45 -5.89
C TYR A 329 -4.56 -5.54 -4.83
N ASN A 330 -4.93 -6.75 -5.22
CA ASN A 330 -4.76 -7.96 -4.43
C ASN A 330 -4.06 -9.00 -5.30
N GLN A 331 -2.79 -9.24 -5.03
CA GLN A 331 -1.93 -10.15 -5.78
C GLN A 331 -1.40 -11.20 -4.81
N VAL A 332 -1.60 -12.47 -5.13
CA VAL A 332 -1.11 -13.60 -4.32
C VAL A 332 -0.47 -14.63 -5.24
N ASP A 333 0.83 -14.85 -5.03
CA ASP A 333 1.61 -15.85 -5.74
C ASP A 333 1.71 -17.13 -4.91
N ILE A 334 1.64 -18.27 -5.56
CA ILE A 334 1.88 -19.60 -4.98
C ILE A 334 3.10 -20.20 -5.66
N ASP A 335 4.18 -20.35 -4.92
CA ASP A 335 5.44 -20.87 -5.41
C ASP A 335 5.49 -22.41 -5.38
N ASP A 336 6.43 -23.01 -6.13
CA ASP A 336 6.82 -24.41 -6.10
C ASP A 336 5.86 -25.43 -6.73
N TRP A 337 4.99 -25.00 -7.64
CA TRP A 337 4.09 -25.94 -8.33
C TRP A 337 4.90 -27.01 -9.09
N PHE A 338 4.65 -28.26 -8.80
CA PHE A 338 5.29 -29.52 -9.18
C PHE A 338 6.45 -29.99 -8.30
N LEU A 339 7.01 -29.18 -7.43
CA LEU A 339 8.11 -29.61 -6.55
C LEU A 339 7.61 -30.48 -5.39
N PHE A 340 8.55 -31.16 -4.78
CA PHE A 340 8.41 -31.70 -3.43
C PHE A 340 8.78 -30.59 -2.46
N GLY A 341 7.93 -30.35 -1.45
CA GLY A 341 8.15 -29.43 -0.36
C GLY A 341 8.55 -30.12 0.93
N ASP A 342 9.03 -29.34 1.87
CA ASP A 342 9.31 -29.78 3.23
C ASP A 342 8.03 -29.86 4.04
N ARG A 343 8.02 -30.59 5.15
CA ARG A 343 6.88 -30.62 6.04
C ARG A 343 7.29 -30.48 7.50
N TYR A 344 6.58 -29.67 8.23
CA TYR A 344 6.79 -29.46 9.65
C TYR A 344 6.07 -30.52 10.49
N ASP A 345 6.80 -31.24 11.33
CA ASP A 345 6.22 -32.09 12.36
C ASP A 345 5.98 -31.28 13.62
N ALA A 346 4.70 -31.06 13.95
CA ALA A 346 4.29 -30.25 15.10
C ALA A 346 4.60 -30.93 16.44
N ALA A 347 4.76 -32.26 16.48
CA ALA A 347 5.05 -32.99 17.72
C ALA A 347 6.55 -32.94 18.06
N THR A 348 7.40 -33.16 17.06
CA THR A 348 8.86 -33.12 17.24
C THR A 348 9.45 -31.74 17.03
N LYS A 349 8.69 -30.80 16.42
CA LYS A 349 9.12 -29.45 16.03
C LYS A 349 10.29 -29.46 15.05
N THR A 350 10.30 -30.41 14.15
CA THR A 350 11.35 -30.59 13.13
C THR A 350 10.77 -30.47 11.73
N ILE A 351 11.60 -30.12 10.77
CA ILE A 351 11.26 -30.10 9.34
C ILE A 351 11.77 -31.39 8.71
N SER A 352 10.88 -32.10 8.02
CA SER A 352 11.23 -33.26 7.19
C SER A 352 11.34 -32.81 5.74
N PRO A 353 12.52 -32.87 5.13
CA PRO A 353 12.72 -32.42 3.77
C PRO A 353 12.01 -33.32 2.75
N ASP A 354 11.59 -32.75 1.63
CA ASP A 354 10.97 -33.43 0.47
C ASP A 354 9.81 -34.38 0.86
N SER A 355 9.11 -34.09 1.95
CA SER A 355 8.11 -35.00 2.53
C SER A 355 6.67 -34.70 2.16
N PHE A 356 6.44 -33.62 1.43
CA PHE A 356 5.16 -33.25 0.89
C PHE A 356 5.21 -33.04 -0.62
N ARG A 357 4.21 -33.50 -1.35
CA ARG A 357 3.92 -33.08 -2.73
C ARG A 357 2.42 -32.92 -2.87
N MET A 358 2.02 -31.78 -3.38
CA MET A 358 0.61 -31.48 -3.65
C MET A 358 -0.01 -32.55 -4.55
N SER A 359 -1.21 -33.02 -4.22
CA SER A 359 -1.94 -34.00 -5.00
C SER A 359 -2.78 -33.36 -6.10
N ALA A 360 -3.26 -34.16 -7.05
CA ALA A 360 -4.25 -33.74 -8.04
C ALA A 360 -5.56 -33.25 -7.40
N SER A 361 -5.95 -33.87 -6.28
CA SER A 361 -7.15 -33.46 -5.52
C SER A 361 -6.96 -32.09 -4.88
N ASP A 362 -5.77 -31.80 -4.32
CA ASP A 362 -5.47 -30.48 -3.74
C ASP A 362 -5.52 -29.38 -4.82
N ALA A 363 -4.96 -29.65 -6.02
CA ALA A 363 -4.97 -28.71 -7.13
C ALA A 363 -6.40 -28.37 -7.60
N LEU A 364 -7.29 -29.36 -7.69
CA LEU A 364 -8.69 -29.14 -8.04
C LEU A 364 -9.45 -28.44 -6.91
N ALA A 365 -9.19 -28.80 -5.65
CA ALA A 365 -9.77 -28.12 -4.49
C ALA A 365 -9.36 -26.65 -4.44
N PHE A 366 -8.12 -26.32 -4.78
CA PHE A 366 -7.63 -24.94 -4.86
C PHE A 366 -8.35 -24.13 -5.94
N ARG A 367 -8.60 -24.69 -7.12
CA ARG A 367 -9.49 -24.09 -8.15
C ARG A 367 -10.86 -23.76 -7.58
N ASP A 368 -11.47 -24.72 -6.85
CA ASP A 368 -12.81 -24.55 -6.31
C ASP A 368 -12.83 -23.49 -5.19
N GLN A 369 -11.78 -23.41 -4.39
CA GLN A 369 -11.58 -22.36 -3.39
C GLN A 369 -11.44 -20.97 -4.03
N GLN A 370 -10.68 -20.83 -5.11
CA GLN A 370 -10.62 -19.58 -5.89
C GLN A 370 -12.00 -19.18 -6.40
N THR A 371 -12.76 -20.13 -6.95
CA THR A 371 -14.12 -19.88 -7.44
C THR A 371 -15.06 -19.47 -6.29
N ALA A 372 -14.95 -20.09 -5.13
CA ALA A 372 -15.71 -19.72 -3.94
C ALA A 372 -15.39 -18.29 -3.48
N ILE A 373 -14.12 -17.89 -3.49
CA ILE A 373 -13.66 -16.52 -3.18
C ILE A 373 -14.33 -15.53 -4.15
N GLN A 374 -14.24 -15.76 -5.45
CA GLN A 374 -14.83 -14.88 -6.48
C GLN A 374 -16.35 -14.72 -6.31
N ASN A 375 -17.04 -15.76 -5.91
CA ASN A 375 -18.48 -15.75 -5.70
C ASN A 375 -18.90 -15.10 -4.37
N THR A 376 -18.06 -15.17 -3.34
CA THR A 376 -18.34 -14.68 -1.99
C THR A 376 -18.14 -13.19 -1.86
N TYR A 377 -17.06 -12.65 -2.46
CA TYR A 377 -16.65 -11.27 -2.22
C TYR A 377 -16.87 -10.41 -3.47
N ASP A 378 -17.79 -9.45 -3.37
CA ASP A 378 -18.09 -8.48 -4.43
C ASP A 378 -16.88 -7.63 -4.83
N VAL A 379 -15.95 -7.40 -3.91
CA VAL A 379 -14.71 -6.65 -4.11
C VAL A 379 -13.61 -7.47 -4.81
N ALA A 380 -13.76 -8.79 -4.95
CA ALA A 380 -12.75 -9.71 -5.48
C ALA A 380 -13.29 -10.65 -6.60
N ARG A 381 -14.32 -10.21 -7.35
CA ARG A 381 -14.96 -11.02 -8.41
C ARG A 381 -14.01 -11.52 -9.50
N ASN A 382 -12.92 -10.77 -9.75
CA ASN A 382 -11.93 -11.10 -10.76
C ASN A 382 -10.62 -11.62 -10.14
N PHE A 383 -10.62 -11.94 -8.85
CA PHE A 383 -9.44 -12.45 -8.16
C PHE A 383 -8.96 -13.77 -8.79
N ARG A 384 -7.65 -13.88 -9.01
CA ARG A 384 -6.97 -15.11 -9.44
C ARG A 384 -5.64 -15.22 -8.74
N PHE A 385 -5.35 -16.37 -8.17
CA PHE A 385 -4.00 -16.67 -7.71
C PHE A 385 -3.04 -16.70 -8.90
N ALA A 386 -1.84 -16.18 -8.71
CA ALA A 386 -0.74 -16.46 -9.60
C ALA A 386 -0.01 -17.72 -9.12
N VAL A 387 0.36 -18.58 -10.05
CA VAL A 387 1.02 -19.85 -9.75
C VAL A 387 2.39 -19.87 -10.41
N ALA A 388 3.43 -19.88 -9.58
CA ALA A 388 4.81 -19.98 -10.00
C ALA A 388 5.22 -21.46 -10.08
N PHE A 389 5.53 -21.95 -11.28
CA PHE A 389 5.70 -23.37 -11.54
C PHE A 389 7.14 -23.74 -11.89
N ASN A 390 7.57 -24.91 -11.44
CA ASN A 390 8.87 -25.54 -11.72
C ASN A 390 8.67 -26.78 -12.60
N GLY A 391 8.79 -26.61 -13.90
CA GLY A 391 8.46 -27.64 -14.87
C GLY A 391 9.30 -28.92 -14.81
N GLY A 392 10.49 -28.87 -14.15
CA GLY A 392 11.33 -30.05 -13.94
C GLY A 392 10.65 -31.15 -13.12
N GLY A 393 9.70 -30.77 -12.25
CA GLY A 393 8.90 -31.73 -11.48
C GLY A 393 7.69 -32.32 -12.23
N ALA A 394 7.39 -31.86 -13.46
CA ALA A 394 6.23 -32.28 -14.24
C ALA A 394 6.55 -33.48 -15.16
N ASN A 395 5.61 -34.39 -15.29
CA ASN A 395 5.66 -35.42 -16.33
C ASN A 395 4.91 -34.95 -17.58
N THR A 396 5.62 -34.44 -18.57
CA THR A 396 5.03 -33.88 -19.80
C THR A 396 4.23 -34.89 -20.59
N ALA A 397 4.49 -36.21 -20.45
CA ALA A 397 3.73 -37.28 -21.11
C ALA A 397 2.41 -37.63 -20.42
N ALA A 398 2.14 -37.10 -19.23
CA ALA A 398 0.89 -37.33 -18.51
C ALA A 398 -0.32 -36.88 -19.36
N PRO A 399 -1.40 -37.67 -19.43
CA PRO A 399 -2.61 -37.31 -20.21
C PRO A 399 -3.31 -36.08 -19.59
N LEU A 400 -3.99 -35.29 -20.40
CA LEU A 400 -4.87 -34.24 -19.88
C LEU A 400 -6.09 -34.89 -19.21
N SER A 401 -6.38 -34.53 -17.97
CA SER A 401 -7.57 -34.98 -17.26
C SER A 401 -8.01 -33.95 -16.22
N CYS A 402 -9.31 -33.81 -16.03
CA CYS A 402 -9.92 -33.06 -14.94
C CYS A 402 -10.38 -33.97 -13.78
N ASP A 403 -10.07 -35.27 -13.84
CA ASP A 403 -10.37 -36.26 -12.80
C ASP A 403 -9.13 -36.44 -11.89
N PRO A 404 -9.23 -36.20 -10.57
CA PRO A 404 -8.12 -36.40 -9.66
C PRO A 404 -7.68 -37.85 -9.52
N ASN A 405 -8.55 -38.80 -9.88
CA ASN A 405 -8.30 -40.24 -9.85
C ASN A 405 -7.81 -40.79 -11.19
N VAL A 406 -7.38 -39.93 -12.11
CA VAL A 406 -6.86 -40.32 -13.40
C VAL A 406 -5.73 -41.35 -13.27
N VAL A 407 -5.82 -42.41 -14.07
CA VAL A 407 -4.70 -43.36 -14.19
C VAL A 407 -3.57 -42.71 -14.98
N SER A 408 -2.59 -42.20 -14.25
CA SER A 408 -1.44 -41.45 -14.78
C SER A 408 -0.22 -41.71 -13.95
N ALA A 409 0.96 -41.68 -14.57
CA ALA A 409 2.23 -41.69 -13.84
C ALA A 409 2.46 -40.41 -13.01
N ASP A 410 1.76 -39.32 -13.35
CA ASP A 410 1.76 -38.07 -12.60
C ASP A 410 0.36 -37.42 -12.69
N PRO A 411 -0.55 -37.77 -11.78
CA PRO A 411 -1.89 -37.20 -11.73
C PRO A 411 -1.92 -35.67 -11.56
N LEU A 412 -0.95 -35.09 -10.81
CA LEU A 412 -0.84 -33.64 -10.66
C LEU A 412 -0.62 -32.95 -12.01
N THR A 413 0.33 -33.45 -12.82
CA THR A 413 0.54 -32.91 -14.17
C THR A 413 -0.70 -33.07 -15.04
N SER A 414 -1.41 -34.21 -14.94
CA SER A 414 -2.65 -34.45 -15.70
C SER A 414 -3.72 -33.39 -15.41
N VAL A 415 -4.00 -33.10 -14.13
CA VAL A 415 -4.99 -32.07 -13.76
C VAL A 415 -4.47 -30.66 -14.01
N THR A 416 -3.17 -30.41 -13.92
CA THR A 416 -2.59 -29.10 -14.24
C THR A 416 -2.84 -28.73 -15.70
N LYS A 417 -2.78 -29.67 -16.64
CA LYS A 417 -3.18 -29.43 -18.04
C LYS A 417 -4.65 -29.01 -18.16
N CYS A 418 -5.54 -29.58 -17.35
CA CYS A 418 -6.94 -29.16 -17.26
C CYS A 418 -7.09 -27.75 -16.68
N LEU A 419 -6.21 -27.35 -15.77
CA LEU A 419 -6.20 -26.06 -15.10
C LEU A 419 -5.38 -24.98 -15.84
N SER A 420 -4.97 -25.23 -17.08
CA SER A 420 -4.01 -24.43 -17.85
C SER A 420 -4.37 -22.94 -18.00
N SER A 421 -5.63 -22.56 -17.88
CA SER A 421 -6.13 -21.18 -17.95
C SER A 421 -6.83 -20.70 -16.67
N THR A 422 -6.85 -21.53 -15.63
CA THR A 422 -7.57 -21.23 -14.37
C THR A 422 -6.84 -20.21 -13.52
N PHE A 423 -5.51 -20.32 -13.44
CA PHE A 423 -4.65 -19.48 -12.65
C PHE A 423 -3.80 -18.55 -13.54
N ASN A 424 -3.20 -17.53 -12.94
CA ASN A 424 -2.20 -16.68 -13.59
C ASN A 424 -0.83 -17.38 -13.51
N TRP A 425 -0.47 -18.17 -14.51
CA TRP A 425 0.79 -18.93 -14.51
C TRP A 425 2.01 -18.03 -14.75
N VAL A 426 3.08 -18.24 -13.97
CA VAL A 426 4.37 -17.56 -14.11
C VAL A 426 5.52 -18.56 -13.93
N SER A 427 6.65 -18.34 -14.60
CA SER A 427 7.81 -19.21 -14.48
C SER A 427 8.51 -19.04 -13.11
N HIS A 428 8.82 -20.18 -12.45
CA HIS A 428 9.61 -20.22 -11.21
C HIS A 428 10.95 -20.92 -11.41
N THR A 429 11.51 -20.86 -12.61
CA THR A 429 12.62 -21.65 -13.10
C THR A 429 12.28 -23.15 -13.20
N ARG A 430 13.13 -23.91 -13.91
CA ARG A 430 12.82 -25.31 -14.20
C ARG A 430 12.91 -26.21 -12.96
N ASP A 431 14.06 -26.11 -12.25
CA ASP A 431 14.43 -27.04 -11.17
C ASP A 431 14.67 -26.31 -9.83
N HIS A 432 14.27 -25.05 -9.71
CA HIS A 432 14.48 -24.18 -8.53
C HIS A 432 15.95 -23.98 -8.13
N GLU A 433 16.86 -24.05 -9.10
CA GLU A 433 18.29 -23.79 -8.84
C GLU A 433 18.52 -22.33 -8.46
N TYR A 434 19.41 -22.08 -7.50
CA TYR A 434 19.80 -20.71 -7.16
C TYR A 434 20.58 -20.04 -8.29
N MET A 435 20.11 -18.88 -8.74
CA MET A 435 20.69 -18.15 -9.88
C MET A 435 22.00 -17.44 -9.55
N ASP A 436 22.43 -17.40 -8.30
CA ASP A 436 23.54 -16.54 -7.84
C ASP A 436 24.87 -16.88 -8.50
N PHE A 437 25.14 -18.16 -8.79
CA PHE A 437 26.42 -18.62 -9.33
C PHE A 437 26.32 -19.38 -10.66
N LEU A 438 25.13 -19.45 -11.26
CA LEU A 438 24.95 -20.19 -12.49
C LEU A 438 25.63 -19.47 -13.67
N SER A 439 26.21 -20.28 -14.58
CA SER A 439 26.65 -19.78 -15.88
C SER A 439 25.47 -19.34 -16.74
N THR A 440 25.71 -18.55 -17.79
CA THR A 440 24.68 -18.15 -18.75
C THR A 440 23.96 -19.36 -19.37
N ALA A 441 24.67 -20.44 -19.68
CA ALA A 441 24.10 -21.65 -20.26
C ALA A 441 23.18 -22.37 -19.25
N ALA A 442 23.60 -22.52 -18.00
CA ALA A 442 22.81 -23.13 -16.95
C ALA A 442 21.58 -22.27 -16.63
N SER A 443 21.73 -20.96 -16.46
CA SER A 443 20.61 -20.02 -16.26
C SER A 443 19.59 -20.08 -17.42
N LYS A 444 20.07 -20.17 -18.67
CA LYS A 444 19.19 -20.36 -19.82
C LYS A 444 18.41 -21.68 -19.76
N THR A 445 19.05 -22.76 -19.32
CA THR A 445 18.36 -24.04 -19.15
C THR A 445 17.23 -23.92 -18.11
N GLN A 446 17.49 -23.23 -17.01
CA GLN A 446 16.49 -23.01 -15.97
C GLN A 446 15.30 -22.15 -16.47
N ILE A 447 15.54 -21.11 -17.24
CA ILE A 447 14.51 -20.19 -17.71
C ILE A 447 13.80 -20.72 -18.96
N ALA A 448 14.54 -20.90 -20.07
CA ALA A 448 13.96 -21.30 -21.36
C ALA A 448 13.49 -22.77 -21.34
N GLY A 449 14.16 -23.64 -20.58
CA GLY A 449 13.71 -25.01 -20.36
C GLY A 449 12.34 -25.06 -19.69
N ASN A 450 12.11 -24.22 -18.66
CA ASN A 450 10.81 -24.12 -18.01
C ASN A 450 9.73 -23.59 -18.95
N GLN A 451 10.05 -22.58 -19.77
CA GLN A 451 9.13 -22.05 -20.79
C GLN A 451 8.72 -23.11 -21.82
N THR A 452 9.64 -23.97 -22.23
CA THR A 452 9.37 -25.09 -23.15
C THR A 452 8.42 -26.10 -22.55
N ILE A 453 8.63 -26.46 -21.28
CA ILE A 453 7.74 -27.36 -20.53
C ILE A 453 6.34 -26.76 -20.42
N ALA A 454 6.23 -25.49 -20.05
CA ALA A 454 4.92 -24.80 -19.99
C ALA A 454 4.15 -24.88 -21.32
N SER A 455 4.84 -24.68 -22.44
CA SER A 455 4.23 -24.78 -23.78
C SER A 455 3.76 -26.20 -24.06
N THR A 456 4.53 -27.21 -23.65
CA THR A 456 4.16 -28.63 -23.81
C THR A 456 2.94 -29.00 -22.93
N LEU A 457 2.81 -28.40 -21.75
CA LEU A 457 1.67 -28.57 -20.86
C LEU A 457 0.44 -27.76 -21.29
N GLY A 458 0.59 -26.81 -22.23
CA GLY A 458 -0.46 -25.90 -22.66
C GLY A 458 -0.78 -24.80 -21.64
N LEU A 459 0.12 -24.46 -20.73
CA LEU A 459 -0.10 -23.42 -19.71
C LEU A 459 -0.18 -22.03 -20.35
N VAL A 460 -1.26 -21.29 -20.01
CA VAL A 460 -1.42 -19.88 -20.38
C VAL A 460 -0.62 -19.03 -19.38
N ARG A 461 0.69 -18.96 -19.60
CA ARG A 461 1.62 -18.29 -18.70
C ARG A 461 1.97 -16.86 -19.15
N SER A 462 2.43 -16.06 -18.21
CA SER A 462 3.11 -14.79 -18.50
C SER A 462 4.36 -15.02 -19.32
N ALA A 463 4.54 -14.21 -20.37
CA ALA A 463 5.64 -14.34 -21.32
C ALA A 463 6.92 -13.66 -20.83
N ASN A 464 6.80 -12.58 -20.06
CA ASN A 464 7.88 -11.69 -19.65
C ASN A 464 8.18 -11.73 -18.14
N GLY A 465 7.33 -12.37 -17.33
CA GLY A 465 7.48 -12.49 -15.89
C GLY A 465 8.37 -13.69 -15.50
N LEU A 466 9.20 -13.51 -14.46
CA LEU A 466 10.00 -14.57 -13.85
C LEU A 466 10.08 -14.36 -12.34
N ILE A 467 9.92 -15.45 -11.61
CA ILE A 467 10.24 -15.58 -10.19
C ILE A 467 11.37 -16.59 -10.11
N THR A 468 12.50 -16.27 -9.51
CA THR A 468 13.59 -17.24 -9.29
C THR A 468 13.43 -17.92 -7.94
N GLY A 469 13.94 -19.11 -7.77
CA GLY A 469 14.00 -19.78 -6.48
C GLY A 469 14.60 -18.86 -5.42
N ASP A 470 13.91 -18.64 -4.30
CA ASP A 470 14.28 -17.71 -3.22
C ASP A 470 14.58 -16.27 -3.69
N MET A 471 14.07 -15.85 -4.85
CA MET A 471 14.42 -14.59 -5.51
C MET A 471 15.94 -14.41 -5.66
N SER A 472 16.66 -15.53 -5.93
CA SER A 472 18.10 -15.61 -6.08
C SER A 472 18.61 -14.93 -7.36
N GLY A 473 19.91 -14.66 -7.40
CA GLY A 473 20.57 -13.99 -8.53
C GLY A 473 20.62 -12.47 -8.41
N LEU A 474 20.09 -11.90 -7.32
CA LEU A 474 19.93 -10.44 -7.11
C LEU A 474 20.87 -9.88 -6.02
N GLY A 475 22.01 -10.53 -5.79
CA GLY A 475 23.04 -10.05 -4.85
C GLY A 475 22.69 -10.25 -3.37
N TYR A 476 21.74 -11.12 -3.05
CA TYR A 476 21.41 -11.54 -1.69
C TYR A 476 21.61 -13.05 -1.57
N TYR A 477 22.79 -13.47 -1.14
CA TYR A 477 23.19 -14.87 -1.16
C TYR A 477 24.22 -15.22 -0.08
N ASN A 478 24.46 -16.52 0.12
CA ASN A 478 25.58 -17.04 0.89
C ASN A 478 26.66 -17.59 -0.07
N PRO A 479 27.89 -17.04 -0.07
CA PRO A 479 28.97 -17.55 -0.95
C PRO A 479 29.34 -19.00 -0.70
N ALA A 480 29.08 -19.53 0.49
CA ALA A 480 29.34 -20.94 0.84
C ALA A 480 28.18 -21.88 0.41
N GLY A 481 27.12 -21.37 -0.22
CA GLY A 481 25.92 -22.11 -0.60
C GLY A 481 24.82 -21.93 0.42
N ASP A 482 24.50 -22.97 1.19
CA ASP A 482 23.45 -22.91 2.20
C ASP A 482 23.87 -22.12 3.45
N GLY A 483 22.90 -21.56 4.15
CA GLY A 483 23.12 -20.82 5.39
C GLY A 483 22.69 -19.35 5.30
N PRO A 484 23.02 -18.53 6.31
CA PRO A 484 22.61 -17.14 6.38
C PRO A 484 23.09 -16.33 5.17
N LYS A 485 22.14 -15.71 4.45
CA LYS A 485 22.45 -14.90 3.27
C LYS A 485 22.92 -13.50 3.69
N THR A 486 23.83 -12.93 2.90
CA THR A 486 24.32 -11.56 3.05
C THR A 486 23.81 -10.71 1.88
N ASN A 487 23.39 -9.48 2.16
CA ASN A 487 23.00 -8.53 1.14
C ASN A 487 24.24 -7.77 0.63
N TYR A 488 24.70 -8.13 -0.55
CA TYR A 488 25.77 -7.44 -1.28
C TYR A 488 25.25 -6.34 -2.22
N GLY A 489 23.92 -6.19 -2.28
CA GLY A 489 23.22 -5.24 -3.14
C GLY A 489 23.10 -5.69 -4.60
N LEU A 490 22.24 -4.99 -5.36
CA LEU A 490 21.95 -5.32 -6.77
C LEU A 490 23.18 -5.24 -7.70
N GLY A 491 24.23 -4.50 -7.31
CA GLY A 491 25.51 -4.45 -8.03
C GLY A 491 26.28 -5.79 -8.01
N ALA A 492 25.97 -6.67 -7.06
CA ALA A 492 26.53 -8.01 -6.96
C ALA A 492 25.64 -9.12 -7.56
N SER A 493 24.62 -8.75 -8.32
CA SER A 493 23.77 -9.70 -9.04
C SER A 493 24.55 -10.48 -10.07
N ASN A 494 24.12 -11.72 -10.33
CA ASN A 494 24.78 -12.57 -11.34
C ASN A 494 24.48 -12.06 -12.77
N THR A 495 25.49 -11.47 -13.42
CA THR A 495 25.37 -10.94 -14.78
C THR A 495 25.09 -12.02 -15.83
N ASN A 496 25.57 -13.27 -15.60
CA ASN A 496 25.25 -14.42 -16.47
C ASN A 496 23.76 -14.73 -16.44
N PHE A 497 23.17 -14.72 -15.25
CA PHE A 497 21.73 -14.90 -15.06
C PHE A 497 20.94 -13.77 -15.74
N LEU A 498 21.32 -12.50 -15.51
CA LEU A 498 20.62 -11.36 -16.12
C LEU A 498 20.68 -11.42 -17.66
N THR A 499 21.82 -11.83 -18.23
CA THR A 499 21.98 -12.03 -19.68
C THR A 499 21.06 -13.14 -20.20
N ALA A 500 21.00 -14.26 -19.51
CA ALA A 500 20.11 -15.37 -19.85
C ALA A 500 18.64 -14.98 -19.75
N ALA A 501 18.27 -14.24 -18.72
CA ALA A 501 16.90 -13.75 -18.49
C ALA A 501 16.43 -12.85 -19.67
N VAL A 502 17.21 -11.85 -20.04
CA VAL A 502 16.88 -10.96 -21.17
C VAL A 502 16.80 -11.74 -22.48
N THR A 503 17.73 -12.68 -22.71
CA THR A 503 17.71 -13.54 -23.92
C THR A 503 16.45 -14.39 -24.00
N ALA A 504 15.92 -14.80 -22.84
CA ALA A 504 14.67 -15.56 -22.72
C ALA A 504 13.42 -14.66 -22.67
N ASN A 505 13.56 -13.38 -23.02
CA ASN A 505 12.49 -12.38 -23.05
C ASN A 505 11.90 -12.00 -21.68
N VAL A 506 12.64 -12.24 -20.57
CA VAL A 506 12.24 -11.74 -19.26
C VAL A 506 12.42 -10.21 -19.22
N ARG A 507 11.42 -9.53 -18.73
CA ARG A 507 11.38 -8.07 -18.52
C ARG A 507 11.00 -7.71 -17.09
N TYR A 508 10.29 -8.58 -16.41
CA TYR A 508 9.75 -8.39 -15.06
C TYR A 508 10.24 -9.52 -14.18
N LEU A 509 11.00 -9.16 -13.15
CA LEU A 509 11.66 -10.12 -12.27
C LEU A 509 11.21 -9.86 -10.82
N ALA A 510 10.82 -10.91 -10.11
CA ALA A 510 10.51 -10.82 -8.69
C ALA A 510 11.74 -10.40 -7.88
N SER A 511 11.54 -9.50 -6.92
CA SER A 511 12.53 -9.13 -5.90
C SER A 511 11.92 -9.21 -4.50
N ASN A 512 12.76 -9.19 -3.46
CA ASN A 512 12.33 -9.41 -2.09
C ASN A 512 12.13 -8.07 -1.37
N HIS A 513 10.91 -7.77 -0.95
CA HIS A 513 10.62 -6.55 -0.18
C HIS A 513 11.26 -6.52 1.21
N SER A 514 11.69 -7.67 1.74
CA SER A 514 12.42 -7.74 3.01
C SER A 514 13.92 -7.42 2.88
N VAL A 515 14.44 -7.29 1.65
CA VAL A 515 15.85 -7.01 1.39
C VAL A 515 16.05 -5.57 0.97
N ASN A 516 16.83 -4.82 1.75
CA ASN A 516 17.13 -3.42 1.44
C ASN A 516 17.79 -3.28 0.06
N GLY A 517 17.33 -2.31 -0.75
CA GLY A 517 17.80 -2.09 -2.10
C GLY A 517 17.12 -2.94 -3.18
N GLN A 518 16.29 -3.91 -2.80
CA GLN A 518 15.44 -4.66 -3.72
C GLN A 518 14.03 -4.08 -3.87
N TRP A 519 13.77 -2.94 -3.27
CA TRP A 519 12.56 -2.10 -3.38
C TRP A 519 12.95 -0.62 -3.27
N ASP A 520 12.11 0.29 -3.80
CA ASP A 520 12.40 1.73 -3.84
C ASP A 520 11.85 2.40 -2.56
N ALA A 521 12.74 2.78 -1.65
CA ALA A 521 12.37 3.43 -0.38
C ALA A 521 11.72 4.81 -0.57
N ASN A 522 11.94 5.46 -1.71
CA ASN A 522 11.39 6.77 -2.03
C ASN A 522 10.08 6.70 -2.80
N CYS A 523 9.70 5.51 -3.30
CA CYS A 523 8.47 5.28 -4.02
C CYS A 523 7.85 3.94 -3.61
N ALA A 524 6.96 3.96 -2.63
CA ALA A 524 6.35 2.76 -2.07
C ALA A 524 5.48 1.95 -3.07
N THR A 525 5.21 2.49 -4.25
CA THR A 525 4.38 1.86 -5.30
C THR A 525 5.14 1.60 -6.59
N CYS A 526 6.49 1.80 -6.61
CA CYS A 526 7.33 1.65 -7.79
C CYS A 526 8.08 0.31 -7.80
N GLY A 527 8.39 -0.17 -9.01
CA GLY A 527 9.46 -1.13 -9.22
C GLY A 527 10.83 -0.45 -9.31
N ILE A 528 11.89 -1.26 -9.44
CA ILE A 528 13.26 -0.79 -9.63
C ILE A 528 13.80 -1.35 -10.93
N TYR A 529 14.23 -0.48 -11.87
CA TYR A 529 15.03 -0.94 -13.00
C TYR A 529 16.40 -1.41 -12.52
N HIS A 530 16.78 -2.64 -12.93
CA HIS A 530 17.98 -3.28 -12.44
C HIS A 530 19.24 -2.49 -12.85
N PRO A 531 20.15 -2.10 -11.93
CA PRO A 531 21.27 -1.21 -12.24
C PRO A 531 22.27 -1.79 -13.25
N LEU A 532 22.44 -3.13 -13.26
CA LEU A 532 23.33 -3.81 -14.23
C LEU A 532 22.63 -4.14 -15.56
N ASN A 533 21.30 -4.11 -15.60
CA ASN A 533 20.52 -4.35 -16.83
C ASN A 533 19.17 -3.64 -16.79
N PRO A 534 19.10 -2.37 -17.22
CA PRO A 534 17.87 -1.56 -17.14
C PRO A 534 16.68 -2.05 -17.99
N SER A 535 16.85 -3.09 -18.81
CA SER A 535 15.72 -3.72 -19.51
C SER A 535 14.90 -4.66 -18.62
N ILE A 536 15.36 -4.92 -17.38
CA ILE A 536 14.66 -5.70 -16.37
C ILE A 536 14.12 -4.77 -15.31
N LEU A 537 12.81 -4.81 -15.06
CA LEU A 537 12.16 -4.17 -13.94
C LEU A 537 11.97 -5.19 -12.81
N LEU A 538 12.49 -4.86 -11.63
CA LEU A 538 12.26 -5.62 -10.41
C LEU A 538 10.92 -5.24 -9.81
N ILE A 539 10.14 -6.25 -9.46
CA ILE A 539 8.84 -6.11 -8.79
C ILE A 539 8.97 -6.74 -7.40
N PRO A 540 8.94 -5.92 -6.33
CA PRO A 540 9.03 -6.44 -4.98
C PRO A 540 7.84 -7.35 -4.64
N ARG A 541 8.09 -8.44 -3.91
CA ARG A 541 7.07 -9.32 -3.35
C ARG A 541 7.10 -9.24 -1.83
N TRP A 542 5.92 -9.26 -1.22
CA TRP A 542 5.80 -9.31 0.23
C TRP A 542 5.77 -10.74 0.73
N PRO A 543 6.75 -11.18 1.54
CA PRO A 543 6.65 -12.46 2.21
C PRO A 543 5.47 -12.44 3.19
N THR A 544 4.75 -13.53 3.25
CA THR A 544 3.82 -13.81 4.34
C THR A 544 4.59 -14.50 5.48
N ASN A 545 4.04 -14.49 6.72
CA ASN A 545 4.58 -15.36 7.78
C ASN A 545 3.82 -16.69 7.83
N ILE A 546 3.19 -17.06 6.74
CA ILE A 546 2.68 -18.39 6.50
C ILE A 546 3.85 -19.21 5.98
N PHE A 547 4.39 -20.10 6.81
CA PHE A 547 5.60 -20.83 6.49
C PHE A 547 5.36 -21.85 5.38
N TYR A 548 6.34 -21.99 4.47
CA TYR A 548 6.29 -22.84 3.28
C TYR A 548 6.10 -24.32 3.59
N TYR A 549 6.58 -24.79 4.74
CA TYR A 549 6.53 -26.18 5.19
C TYR A 549 5.28 -26.56 5.98
N ALA A 550 4.28 -25.68 6.08
CA ALA A 550 3.07 -25.96 6.88
C ALA A 550 1.89 -26.32 5.97
N THR A 551 1.31 -27.49 6.21
CA THR A 551 0.17 -28.02 5.45
C THR A 551 -1.15 -27.94 6.24
N THR A 552 -1.08 -27.84 7.58
CA THR A 552 -2.27 -27.87 8.46
C THR A 552 -2.29 -26.71 9.45
N PRO A 553 -3.47 -26.34 9.99
CA PRO A 553 -3.59 -25.36 11.07
C PRO A 553 -2.70 -25.62 12.28
N ASN A 554 -2.52 -26.90 12.65
CA ASN A 554 -1.66 -27.27 13.78
C ASN A 554 -0.18 -27.03 13.49
N GLU A 555 0.28 -27.36 12.28
CA GLU A 555 1.65 -27.14 11.83
C GLU A 555 1.99 -25.64 11.79
N ILE A 556 1.12 -24.81 11.19
CA ILE A 556 1.36 -23.38 11.16
C ILE A 556 1.29 -22.76 12.58
N THR A 557 0.36 -23.17 13.41
CA THR A 557 0.23 -22.64 14.78
C THR A 557 1.48 -22.95 15.60
N THR A 558 1.95 -24.18 15.54
CA THR A 558 3.10 -24.62 16.33
C THR A 558 4.40 -23.96 15.85
N SER A 559 4.64 -23.93 14.52
CA SER A 559 5.83 -23.31 13.95
C SER A 559 5.83 -21.78 14.10
N TYR A 560 4.71 -21.14 13.91
CA TYR A 560 4.55 -19.68 14.09
C TYR A 560 4.86 -19.26 15.53
N ASN A 561 4.30 -19.98 16.50
CA ASN A 561 4.53 -19.69 17.92
C ASN A 561 5.97 -20.05 18.37
N ALA A 562 6.62 -21.02 17.74
CA ALA A 562 8.05 -21.30 17.99
C ALA A 562 8.96 -20.11 17.59
N VAL A 563 8.47 -19.25 16.68
CA VAL A 563 9.19 -18.04 16.27
C VAL A 563 8.74 -16.82 17.08
N TYR A 564 7.43 -16.57 17.17
CA TYR A 564 6.89 -15.27 17.54
C TYR A 564 6.22 -15.20 18.91
N ALA A 565 5.94 -16.34 19.59
CA ALA A 565 5.41 -16.34 20.93
C ALA A 565 6.48 -16.02 21.99
N PRO A 566 6.10 -15.76 23.26
CA PRO A 566 7.07 -15.59 24.34
C PRO A 566 8.00 -16.82 24.44
N GLY A 567 9.31 -16.57 24.45
CA GLY A 567 10.33 -17.61 24.41
C GLY A 567 10.66 -18.16 23.02
N GLY A 568 10.01 -17.69 21.97
CA GLY A 568 10.34 -17.99 20.59
C GLY A 568 11.62 -17.28 20.09
N THR A 569 12.14 -17.68 18.94
CA THR A 569 13.41 -17.16 18.39
C THR A 569 13.37 -15.68 18.04
N LEU A 570 12.20 -15.14 17.72
CA LEU A 570 11.94 -13.72 17.45
C LEU A 570 10.68 -13.29 18.20
N ALA A 571 10.68 -13.49 19.54
CA ALA A 571 9.52 -13.22 20.37
C ALA A 571 8.94 -11.81 20.13
N TYR A 572 7.70 -11.78 19.68
CA TYR A 572 7.01 -10.55 19.28
C TYR A 572 5.67 -10.39 19.99
N TRP A 573 4.89 -11.49 20.12
CA TRP A 573 3.59 -11.50 20.78
C TRP A 573 3.75 -11.67 22.28
N ASP A 574 2.77 -11.24 23.03
CA ASP A 574 2.71 -11.38 24.51
C ASP A 574 2.16 -12.73 24.96
N HIS A 575 1.61 -13.51 24.03
CA HIS A 575 1.13 -14.88 24.26
C HIS A 575 1.27 -15.73 22.99
N ALA A 576 1.11 -17.03 23.12
CA ALA A 576 1.03 -17.93 21.98
C ALA A 576 -0.31 -17.74 21.27
N LEU A 577 -0.28 -17.49 19.96
CA LEU A 577 -1.48 -17.26 19.16
C LEU A 577 -2.14 -18.57 18.75
N SER A 578 -3.46 -18.61 18.73
CA SER A 578 -4.25 -19.62 18.05
C SER A 578 -4.19 -19.43 16.52
N TYR A 579 -4.59 -20.46 15.76
CA TYR A 579 -4.65 -20.35 14.29
C TYR A 579 -5.52 -19.17 13.80
N ALA A 580 -6.67 -18.95 14.44
CA ALA A 580 -7.55 -17.84 14.08
C ALA A 580 -6.91 -16.47 14.36
N GLU A 581 -6.16 -16.34 15.46
CA GLU A 581 -5.43 -15.11 15.78
C GLU A 581 -4.27 -14.89 14.82
N ILE A 582 -3.57 -15.95 14.38
CA ILE A 582 -2.53 -15.85 13.36
C ILE A 582 -3.13 -15.30 12.06
N LEU A 583 -4.22 -15.89 11.58
CA LEU A 583 -4.90 -15.40 10.38
C LEU A 583 -5.40 -13.95 10.55
N ASP A 584 -5.90 -13.60 11.74
CA ASP A 584 -6.31 -12.23 12.06
C ASP A 584 -5.13 -11.27 11.93
N LYS A 585 -3.98 -11.57 12.50
CA LYS A 585 -2.79 -10.70 12.46
C LYS A 585 -2.15 -10.61 11.09
N GLU A 586 -2.01 -11.74 10.40
CA GLU A 586 -1.43 -11.77 9.07
C GLU A 586 -2.32 -11.05 8.04
N SER A 587 -3.64 -11.18 8.14
CA SER A 587 -4.56 -10.44 7.29
C SER A 587 -4.61 -8.93 7.61
N ASP A 588 -4.36 -8.49 8.86
CA ASP A 588 -4.18 -7.07 9.17
C ASP A 588 -2.95 -6.48 8.46
N THR A 589 -1.85 -7.23 8.42
CA THR A 589 -0.65 -6.86 7.67
C THR A 589 -0.96 -6.72 6.18
N ALA A 590 -1.62 -7.73 5.61
CA ALA A 590 -1.98 -7.73 4.19
C ALA A 590 -2.94 -6.59 3.81
N ILE A 591 -3.91 -6.25 4.65
CA ILE A 591 -4.78 -5.08 4.45
C ILE A 591 -3.95 -3.79 4.35
N SER A 592 -2.97 -3.59 5.22
CA SER A 592 -2.11 -2.42 5.16
C SER A 592 -1.33 -2.35 3.83
N HIS A 593 -0.84 -3.50 3.34
CA HIS A 593 -0.19 -3.57 2.04
C HIS A 593 -1.14 -3.18 0.90
N ILE A 594 -2.36 -3.72 0.88
CA ILE A 594 -3.39 -3.35 -0.11
C ILE A 594 -3.73 -1.86 -0.02
N LEU A 595 -3.90 -1.34 1.20
CA LEU A 595 -4.24 0.05 1.42
C LEU A 595 -3.09 1.01 1.08
N SER A 596 -1.85 0.54 0.99
CA SER A 596 -0.71 1.34 0.53
C SER A 596 -0.78 1.73 -0.95
N GLY A 597 -1.66 1.06 -1.74
CA GLY A 597 -1.79 1.27 -3.18
C GLY A 597 -0.71 0.59 -4.02
N ALA A 598 0.22 -0.15 -3.41
CA ALA A 598 1.20 -0.95 -4.15
C ALA A 598 0.54 -2.22 -4.72
N ALA A 599 0.95 -2.60 -5.93
CA ALA A 599 0.48 -3.81 -6.58
C ALA A 599 1.42 -5.01 -6.36
N PHE A 600 2.23 -4.97 -5.31
CA PHE A 600 3.19 -6.03 -5.03
C PHE A 600 2.50 -7.32 -4.59
N PRO A 601 2.90 -8.49 -5.12
CA PRO A 601 2.33 -9.76 -4.71
C PRO A 601 2.74 -10.16 -3.29
N HIS A 602 1.80 -10.71 -2.52
CA HIS A 602 2.14 -11.59 -1.40
C HIS A 602 2.48 -12.97 -1.96
N TYR A 603 3.28 -13.77 -1.25
CA TYR A 603 3.56 -15.13 -1.71
C TYR A 603 3.49 -16.16 -0.59
N MET A 604 3.07 -17.34 -0.99
CA MET A 604 2.98 -18.57 -0.21
C MET A 604 3.46 -19.74 -1.09
N HIS A 605 3.35 -20.98 -0.63
CA HIS A 605 3.89 -22.15 -1.33
C HIS A 605 2.84 -23.26 -1.47
N THR A 606 3.12 -24.24 -2.29
CA THR A 606 2.19 -25.35 -2.57
C THR A 606 1.78 -26.16 -1.36
N ASP A 607 2.61 -26.23 -0.33
CA ASP A 607 2.31 -26.89 0.95
C ASP A 607 1.08 -26.25 1.64
N ASN A 608 0.94 -24.93 1.52
CA ASN A 608 -0.18 -24.20 2.04
C ASN A 608 -1.50 -24.44 1.29
N LEU A 609 -1.46 -25.17 0.16
CA LEU A 609 -2.62 -25.58 -0.64
C LEU A 609 -3.20 -26.93 -0.22
N TYR A 610 -2.51 -27.70 0.64
CA TYR A 610 -3.02 -28.97 1.13
C TYR A 610 -4.45 -28.81 1.65
N GLN A 611 -5.35 -29.61 1.11
CA GLN A 611 -6.76 -29.63 1.56
C GLN A 611 -6.87 -30.36 2.90
N TYR A 612 -6.57 -29.70 4.01
CA TYR A 612 -6.61 -30.29 5.35
C TYR A 612 -8.04 -30.62 5.82
N ALA A 613 -9.05 -30.02 5.20
CA ALA A 613 -10.47 -30.33 5.36
C ALA A 613 -11.24 -29.96 4.07
N PRO A 614 -12.44 -30.45 3.82
CA PRO A 614 -13.22 -30.12 2.63
C PRO A 614 -13.36 -28.61 2.41
N GLY A 615 -12.87 -28.11 1.29
CA GLY A 615 -12.88 -26.68 0.92
C GLY A 615 -11.94 -25.79 1.74
N LYS A 616 -10.97 -26.36 2.47
CA LYS A 616 -10.06 -25.66 3.37
C LYS A 616 -8.60 -25.92 3.04
N SER A 617 -7.84 -24.87 2.88
CA SER A 617 -6.37 -24.84 2.86
C SER A 617 -5.87 -23.59 3.58
N ILE A 618 -4.63 -23.59 4.03
CA ILE A 618 -4.06 -22.43 4.75
C ILE A 618 -4.09 -21.18 3.87
N ALA A 619 -3.72 -21.31 2.59
CA ALA A 619 -3.71 -20.19 1.64
C ALA A 619 -5.12 -19.60 1.42
N ALA A 620 -6.13 -20.45 1.25
CA ALA A 620 -7.50 -20.00 1.10
C ALA A 620 -8.07 -19.39 2.39
N ASP A 621 -7.71 -19.93 3.55
CA ASP A 621 -8.14 -19.38 4.84
C ASP A 621 -7.54 -17.99 5.08
N TRP A 622 -6.25 -17.78 4.74
CA TRP A 622 -5.59 -16.48 4.81
C TRP A 622 -6.26 -15.46 3.89
N GLU A 623 -6.51 -15.83 2.63
CA GLU A 623 -7.18 -14.96 1.67
C GLU A 623 -8.61 -14.63 2.10
N ASN A 624 -9.36 -15.61 2.60
CA ASN A 624 -10.71 -15.39 3.14
C ASN A 624 -10.70 -14.47 4.37
N ALA A 625 -9.70 -14.57 5.25
CA ALA A 625 -9.56 -13.67 6.40
C ALA A 625 -9.32 -12.23 5.95
N LEU A 626 -8.42 -12.03 4.97
CA LEU A 626 -8.14 -10.76 4.34
C LEU A 626 -9.39 -10.14 3.71
N LEU A 627 -10.05 -10.89 2.81
CA LEU A 627 -11.22 -10.40 2.07
C LEU A 627 -12.42 -10.15 2.98
N THR A 628 -12.60 -10.96 4.02
CA THR A 628 -13.65 -10.74 5.04
C THR A 628 -13.46 -9.39 5.74
N LYS A 629 -12.23 -9.04 6.10
CA LYS A 629 -11.93 -7.74 6.74
C LYS A 629 -12.11 -6.59 5.75
N TYR A 630 -11.53 -6.71 4.56
CA TYR A 630 -11.59 -5.66 3.55
C TYR A 630 -13.03 -5.35 3.13
N SER A 631 -13.85 -6.38 2.85
CA SER A 631 -15.25 -6.21 2.45
C SER A 631 -16.12 -5.55 3.52
N LYS A 632 -15.76 -5.65 4.80
CA LYS A 632 -16.45 -4.96 5.89
C LYS A 632 -16.11 -3.48 5.96
N LEU A 633 -14.99 -3.07 5.37
CA LEU A 633 -14.47 -1.70 5.43
C LEU A 633 -14.72 -0.91 4.14
N SER A 634 -14.53 -1.54 2.97
CA SER A 634 -14.50 -0.84 1.69
C SER A 634 -15.41 -1.50 0.64
N THR A 635 -15.92 -0.68 -0.27
CA THR A 635 -16.64 -1.10 -1.48
C THR A 635 -15.75 -1.09 -2.73
N LEU A 636 -14.51 -0.57 -2.61
CA LEU A 636 -13.61 -0.47 -3.75
C LEU A 636 -13.23 -1.86 -4.25
N PRO A 637 -13.43 -2.16 -5.53
CA PRO A 637 -13.01 -3.44 -6.10
C PRO A 637 -11.48 -3.54 -6.09
N MET A 638 -10.99 -4.76 -5.86
CA MET A 638 -9.57 -5.06 -5.98
C MET A 638 -9.26 -5.64 -7.35
N SER A 639 -8.20 -5.16 -7.98
CA SER A 639 -7.68 -5.68 -9.24
C SER A 639 -6.65 -6.77 -8.97
N THR A 640 -6.73 -7.85 -9.76
CA THR A 640 -5.69 -8.88 -9.82
C THR A 640 -5.15 -8.92 -11.25
N LEU A 641 -3.83 -8.86 -11.40
CA LEU A 641 -3.13 -8.81 -12.68
C LEU A 641 -2.31 -10.10 -12.86
N ASN A 642 -2.22 -10.62 -14.08
CA ASN A 642 -1.16 -11.59 -14.38
C ASN A 642 0.20 -10.90 -14.42
N TRP A 643 1.30 -11.65 -14.35
CA TRP A 643 2.64 -11.09 -14.23
C TRP A 643 3.07 -10.18 -15.39
N ASP A 644 2.56 -10.39 -16.62
CA ASP A 644 2.82 -9.47 -17.74
C ASP A 644 2.07 -8.14 -17.56
N ALA A 645 0.79 -8.21 -17.19
CA ALA A 645 0.00 -7.01 -16.93
C ALA A 645 0.49 -6.26 -15.67
N LEU A 646 0.90 -7.00 -14.63
CA LEU A 646 1.53 -6.44 -13.43
C LEU A 646 2.82 -5.72 -13.79
N GLY A 647 3.69 -6.35 -14.59
CA GLY A 647 4.95 -5.77 -15.03
C GLY A 647 4.74 -4.50 -15.87
N GLN A 648 3.79 -4.52 -16.80
CA GLN A 648 3.42 -3.33 -17.59
C GLN A 648 2.91 -2.20 -16.69
N TYR A 649 1.98 -2.51 -15.77
CA TYR A 649 1.48 -1.53 -14.81
C TYR A 649 2.63 -0.94 -13.97
N MET A 650 3.50 -1.79 -13.43
CA MET A 650 4.63 -1.35 -12.61
C MET A 650 5.63 -0.49 -13.39
N ALA A 651 5.88 -0.80 -14.68
CA ALA A 651 6.73 0.01 -15.55
C ALA A 651 6.11 1.40 -15.79
N LEU A 652 4.83 1.47 -16.15
CA LEU A 652 4.10 2.71 -16.35
C LEU A 652 4.05 3.53 -15.06
N ARG A 653 3.72 2.89 -13.93
CA ARG A 653 3.65 3.53 -12.62
C ARG A 653 5.00 4.10 -12.20
N THR A 654 6.08 3.31 -12.33
CA THR A 654 7.45 3.74 -12.01
C THR A 654 7.88 4.92 -12.89
N GLY A 655 7.57 4.85 -14.19
CA GLY A 655 7.82 5.94 -15.14
C GLY A 655 7.08 7.21 -14.73
N TYR A 656 5.79 7.12 -14.46
CA TYR A 656 4.96 8.25 -14.03
C TYR A 656 5.47 8.89 -12.74
N MET A 657 5.74 8.09 -11.70
CA MET A 657 6.19 8.60 -10.40
C MET A 657 7.56 9.30 -10.44
N LYS A 658 8.38 9.01 -11.45
CA LYS A 658 9.69 9.65 -11.69
C LYS A 658 9.63 10.76 -12.73
N ASN A 659 8.47 10.99 -13.35
CA ASN A 659 8.28 11.98 -14.38
C ASN A 659 7.89 13.35 -13.80
N ASN A 660 8.33 14.43 -14.46
CA ASN A 660 7.93 15.78 -14.10
C ASN A 660 6.73 16.21 -14.96
N VAL A 661 5.55 15.71 -14.62
CA VAL A 661 4.30 16.00 -15.32
C VAL A 661 3.63 17.20 -14.66
N SER A 662 3.10 18.10 -15.48
CA SER A 662 2.24 19.19 -15.05
C SER A 662 0.93 19.20 -15.81
N ALA A 663 -0.12 19.70 -15.19
CA ALA A 663 -1.40 19.91 -15.85
C ALA A 663 -2.06 21.20 -15.35
N VAL A 664 -2.75 21.87 -16.25
CA VAL A 664 -3.52 23.09 -15.96
C VAL A 664 -4.95 22.91 -16.45
N LEU A 665 -5.89 23.07 -15.54
CA LEU A 665 -7.32 23.11 -15.83
C LEU A 665 -7.70 24.51 -16.28
N ASN A 666 -8.32 24.63 -17.46
CA ASN A 666 -9.09 25.79 -17.87
C ASN A 666 -10.55 25.58 -17.43
N VAL A 667 -10.94 26.25 -16.35
CA VAL A 667 -12.25 26.10 -15.75
C VAL A 667 -13.39 26.57 -16.67
N ALA A 668 -13.14 27.58 -17.50
CA ALA A 668 -14.15 28.14 -18.42
C ALA A 668 -14.47 27.14 -19.55
N ASN A 669 -13.47 26.44 -20.08
CA ASN A 669 -13.64 25.50 -21.19
C ASN A 669 -13.84 24.06 -20.74
N GLN A 670 -13.66 23.76 -19.44
CA GLN A 670 -13.60 22.39 -18.93
C GLN A 670 -12.54 21.52 -19.63
N GLU A 671 -11.37 22.09 -19.85
CA GLU A 671 -10.23 21.45 -20.54
C GLU A 671 -9.03 21.39 -19.61
N VAL A 672 -8.28 20.31 -19.70
CA VAL A 672 -7.00 20.14 -19.02
C VAL A 672 -5.88 20.06 -20.06
N THR A 673 -4.94 20.97 -19.97
CA THR A 673 -3.68 20.87 -20.73
C THR A 673 -2.66 20.13 -19.88
N ILE A 674 -2.24 18.95 -20.34
CA ILE A 674 -1.21 18.11 -19.69
C ILE A 674 0.09 18.27 -20.45
N THR A 675 1.20 18.45 -19.73
CA THR A 675 2.54 18.59 -20.33
C THR A 675 3.53 17.66 -19.62
N ALA A 676 4.27 16.88 -20.40
CA ALA A 676 5.34 15.99 -19.94
C ALA A 676 6.67 16.39 -20.58
N PRO A 677 7.48 17.24 -19.94
CA PRO A 677 8.75 17.73 -20.53
C PRO A 677 9.72 16.61 -20.91
N SER A 678 9.79 15.57 -20.08
CA SER A 678 10.66 14.40 -20.32
C SER A 678 9.98 13.29 -21.14
N GLY A 679 8.71 13.46 -21.53
CA GLY A 679 7.91 12.38 -22.12
C GLY A 679 7.57 11.30 -21.07
N GLY A 680 7.21 10.10 -21.55
CA GLY A 680 6.92 8.94 -20.72
C GLY A 680 5.47 8.85 -20.24
N SER A 681 5.22 7.95 -19.31
CA SER A 681 3.86 7.62 -18.85
C SER A 681 3.22 8.76 -18.07
N VAL A 682 1.94 9.02 -18.32
CA VAL A 682 1.12 10.02 -17.64
C VAL A 682 -0.22 9.39 -17.28
N TYR A 683 -0.62 9.55 -16.01
CA TYR A 683 -1.93 9.14 -15.52
C TYR A 683 -2.79 10.34 -15.15
N ALA A 684 -4.07 10.30 -15.47
CA ALA A 684 -5.06 11.24 -14.96
C ALA A 684 -6.36 10.54 -14.59
N THR A 685 -6.99 11.02 -13.53
CA THR A 685 -8.31 10.63 -13.06
C THR A 685 -9.30 11.76 -13.30
N GLY A 686 -10.54 11.43 -13.67
CA GLY A 686 -11.60 12.41 -13.95
C GLY A 686 -11.64 12.88 -15.41
N VAL A 687 -10.89 12.25 -16.30
CA VAL A 687 -10.81 12.54 -17.74
C VAL A 687 -11.27 11.31 -18.52
N ASP A 688 -12.16 11.49 -19.47
CA ASP A 688 -12.64 10.44 -20.38
C ASP A 688 -12.11 10.75 -21.79
N ASP A 689 -10.84 10.42 -22.01
CA ASP A 689 -10.18 10.61 -23.30
C ASP A 689 -9.25 9.45 -23.60
N GLY A 690 -9.38 8.85 -24.78
CA GLY A 690 -8.54 7.73 -25.23
C GLY A 690 -8.85 6.41 -24.48
N PRO A 691 -7.83 5.67 -24.01
CA PRO A 691 -7.99 4.35 -23.41
C PRO A 691 -8.44 4.40 -21.95
N ALA A 692 -9.45 5.20 -21.66
CA ALA A 692 -9.98 5.34 -20.31
C ALA A 692 -10.56 4.02 -19.77
N THR A 693 -10.28 3.74 -18.53
CA THR A 693 -10.92 2.68 -17.74
C THR A 693 -11.76 3.27 -16.63
N VAL A 694 -12.84 2.61 -16.26
CA VAL A 694 -13.68 3.08 -15.15
C VAL A 694 -13.35 2.27 -13.90
N TYR A 695 -13.04 2.98 -12.82
CA TYR A 695 -12.84 2.39 -11.50
C TYR A 695 -13.70 3.14 -10.47
N ASN A 696 -14.60 2.41 -9.83
CA ASN A 696 -15.57 2.98 -8.88
C ASN A 696 -16.28 4.24 -9.40
N GLY A 697 -16.76 4.18 -10.65
CA GLY A 697 -17.47 5.28 -11.30
C GLY A 697 -16.62 6.48 -11.76
N ARG A 698 -15.29 6.37 -11.70
CA ARG A 698 -14.37 7.42 -12.16
C ARG A 698 -13.57 6.95 -13.37
N TYR A 699 -13.42 7.81 -14.36
CA TYR A 699 -12.54 7.58 -15.48
C TYR A 699 -11.08 7.70 -15.04
N MET A 700 -10.27 6.76 -15.45
CA MET A 700 -8.82 6.76 -15.28
C MET A 700 -8.18 6.50 -16.64
N THR A 701 -7.38 7.41 -17.08
CA THR A 701 -6.72 7.36 -18.38
C THR A 701 -5.21 7.41 -18.21
N ASN A 702 -4.49 6.69 -19.07
CA ASN A 702 -3.05 6.78 -19.16
C ASN A 702 -2.61 6.99 -20.61
N TRP A 703 -1.55 7.75 -20.78
CA TRP A 703 -0.94 8.04 -22.07
C TRP A 703 0.57 7.83 -21.98
N ASP A 704 1.18 7.61 -23.13
CA ASP A 704 2.64 7.65 -23.30
C ASP A 704 3.00 8.89 -24.13
N PHE A 705 3.73 9.82 -23.52
CA PHE A 705 4.08 11.12 -24.07
C PHE A 705 5.48 11.07 -24.66
N SER A 706 5.66 11.69 -25.84
CA SER A 706 6.98 12.07 -26.33
C SER A 706 7.55 13.24 -25.50
N PRO A 707 8.88 13.43 -25.44
CA PRO A 707 9.46 14.59 -24.78
C PRO A 707 8.88 15.92 -25.28
N ASN A 708 8.53 16.81 -24.34
CA ASN A 708 7.88 18.10 -24.57
C ASN A 708 6.48 18.03 -25.23
N GLN A 709 5.86 16.88 -25.25
CA GLN A 709 4.49 16.75 -25.71
C GLN A 709 3.51 17.40 -24.72
N SER A 710 2.52 18.09 -25.27
CA SER A 710 1.34 18.55 -24.55
C SER A 710 0.08 17.97 -25.18
N LEU A 711 -0.90 17.66 -24.35
CA LEU A 711 -2.19 17.13 -24.74
C LEU A 711 -3.30 17.95 -24.05
N VAL A 712 -4.32 18.33 -24.81
CA VAL A 712 -5.53 18.96 -24.25
C VAL A 712 -6.62 17.91 -24.23
N VAL A 713 -7.24 17.73 -23.07
CA VAL A 713 -8.31 16.76 -22.83
C VAL A 713 -9.51 17.42 -22.16
N THR A 714 -10.70 16.93 -22.46
CA THR A 714 -11.94 17.47 -21.86
C THR A 714 -12.26 16.79 -20.53
N VAL A 715 -12.64 17.56 -19.54
CA VAL A 715 -13.14 17.06 -18.24
C VAL A 715 -14.61 16.69 -18.38
N ARG A 716 -15.03 15.56 -17.81
CA ARG A 716 -16.43 15.15 -17.73
C ARG A 716 -16.91 14.99 -16.31
#